data_3968800ca29abe1332d06a421aafe0fa
#
_entry.id   3968800ca29abe1332d06a421aafe0fa
#
_cell.length_a   1.000
_cell.length_b   1.000
_cell.length_c   1.000
_cell.angle_alpha   90.00
_cell.angle_beta   90.00
_cell.angle_gamma   90.00
#
_symmetry.space_group_name_H-M   'P 1'
#
loop_
_entity.id
_entity.type
_entity.pdbx_description
1 polymer ?
#
loop_
_entity_poly.entity_id
_entity_poly.type
_entity_poly.pdbx_seq_one_letter_code
_entity_poly.pdbx_strand_id
1 'polypeptide(L)'
;MNVAVPTEAPATAATAAPRWRDRTLTPAERADALIAEMTLPEKLGQLVGVWVGASDEGGDVAPHQHDMEEPPDLDELLPNGLGQLTRPFGTVPVDPALGALSLARSQQRIAAANRFGIPALAHEECLAGFAAWGATAYPVPLSWGATFDPDLIRRMAEAIGRDMRAVGVHQGLAPVLDVVRDARWGRVEETIGEDPYLVGTVATAYVQGLEAAGIVATLKHFAGYSASRAGRNLAPVGMGARERADVILPPFEMAVREGRPRSVMHAYTDTDGVPSAADGELLTGLLRDTWGFDGTVVADYFGIAFLKLLHGVAGDWAEAAALALDSGVDVELPTVKTFGEPLLRAVEDGTVPEALIDRALRRVLAQKAELGLLDEDWDAVPAVLAGRELDDPRTLRGTVDLDRPENRELAREIAERAVVLLSNDGTLPLRAPRRIALIGPNADTPTSVLGCYAFPVHVGSQHPDTPVGIELPTLRQALAAEFPGSEIWTVAGASVDGTDTSGFAEAIDTARRADVVIVALGDRAGLFGRGTSGEGCDVESLELPGVQQQLLDALLDVGTPVVPVLLAGRPYALGRAVTEAAALVQTFFPGEAGTEAVAAVLSGRVNPSGRLPVSIPARPGVQPSTYLAARLAGPSEVSSTDPTPAFGFGHGIGYTTFDWTDLRIERGTTGTDGTLALSFALRNTGDRTGTETVQLYLHDPVASVVQPVQRLVGYRRITLEPGEQARVLIDVPADLASFTGRDGRRTVEPGALELRVAASSTTAHLTADLRLDGPARPLDHTRRLHADIRTA
;
A
#
# COMPACT_ATOMS: atom_id res chain seq x y z
N MET A 1 77.13 -10.33 44.21
CA MET A 1 76.10 -10.91 43.37
C MET A 1 74.81 -10.12 43.58
N ASN A 2 74.61 -9.12 42.74
CA ASN A 2 73.41 -8.34 42.76
C ASN A 2 72.38 -9.03 41.81
N VAL A 3 71.29 -9.47 42.38
CA VAL A 3 70.13 -10.02 41.59
C VAL A 3 69.26 -8.81 41.23
N ALA A 4 69.13 -8.55 39.92
CA ALA A 4 68.20 -7.54 39.38
C ALA A 4 66.73 -8.06 39.40
N VAL A 5 65.85 -7.29 40.00
CA VAL A 5 64.40 -7.49 40.00
C VAL A 5 63.85 -7.06 38.62
N PRO A 6 63.02 -7.88 37.95
CA PRO A 6 62.38 -7.45 36.71
C PRO A 6 61.33 -6.37 37.00
N THR A 7 61.41 -5.24 36.33
CA THR A 7 60.38 -4.19 36.29
C THR A 7 59.18 -4.72 35.51
N GLU A 8 58.01 -4.80 36.15
CA GLU A 8 56.72 -5.02 35.49
C GLU A 8 56.51 -3.91 34.45
N ALA A 9 56.13 -4.32 33.25
CA ALA A 9 55.64 -3.43 32.20
C ALA A 9 54.31 -2.81 32.66
N PRO A 10 54.05 -1.54 32.38
CA PRO A 10 52.76 -0.95 32.74
C PRO A 10 51.62 -1.64 32.02
N ALA A 11 50.60 -2.04 32.77
CA ALA A 11 49.35 -2.58 32.25
C ALA A 11 48.78 -1.53 31.26
N THR A 12 48.56 -1.94 30.01
CA THR A 12 47.82 -1.16 29.04
C THR A 12 46.43 -0.88 29.63
N ALA A 13 46.13 0.37 29.92
CA ALA A 13 44.82 0.81 30.32
C ALA A 13 43.81 0.31 29.28
N ALA A 14 42.84 -0.48 29.68
CA ALA A 14 41.73 -0.85 28.84
C ALA A 14 41.08 0.46 28.41
N THR A 15 41.18 0.80 27.12
CA THR A 15 40.47 1.94 26.53
C THR A 15 38.99 1.72 26.79
N ALA A 16 38.35 2.66 27.50
CA ALA A 16 36.90 2.62 27.72
C ALA A 16 36.19 2.47 26.36
N ALA A 17 35.15 1.65 26.31
CA ALA A 17 34.37 1.47 25.10
C ALA A 17 33.89 2.82 24.56
N PRO A 18 33.89 3.02 23.22
CA PRO A 18 33.44 4.29 22.64
C PRO A 18 32.03 4.67 23.13
N ARG A 19 31.81 5.95 23.41
CA ARG A 19 30.54 6.45 23.99
C ARG A 19 29.33 6.11 23.12
N TRP A 20 29.48 6.09 21.81
CA TRP A 20 28.39 5.73 20.90
C TRP A 20 27.96 4.25 20.96
N ARG A 21 28.75 3.36 21.60
CA ARG A 21 28.36 1.95 21.89
C ARG A 21 27.67 1.77 23.23
N ASP A 22 27.61 2.81 24.05
CA ASP A 22 26.96 2.75 25.35
C ASP A 22 25.42 2.68 25.22
N ARG A 23 24.85 1.50 25.50
CA ARG A 23 23.40 1.24 25.43
C ARG A 23 22.58 1.95 26.51
N THR A 24 23.21 2.57 27.49
CA THR A 24 22.49 3.37 28.50
C THR A 24 22.15 4.77 27.95
N LEU A 25 22.76 5.20 26.86
CA LEU A 25 22.45 6.42 26.14
C LEU A 25 21.27 6.20 25.20
N THR A 26 20.50 7.26 24.98
CA THR A 26 19.44 7.26 23.96
C THR A 26 20.02 7.09 22.55
N PRO A 27 19.25 6.56 21.58
CA PRO A 27 19.69 6.46 20.19
C PRO A 27 20.26 7.77 19.63
N ALA A 28 19.63 8.90 19.94
CA ALA A 28 20.08 10.22 19.53
C ALA A 28 21.43 10.63 20.17
N GLU A 29 21.65 10.36 21.45
CA GLU A 29 22.94 10.63 22.12
C GLU A 29 24.05 9.73 21.59
N ARG A 30 23.74 8.48 21.22
CA ARG A 30 24.68 7.58 20.54
C ARG A 30 25.06 8.09 19.16
N ALA A 31 24.06 8.57 18.38
CA ALA A 31 24.28 9.20 17.09
C ALA A 31 25.18 10.45 17.20
N ASP A 32 24.87 11.36 18.13
CA ASP A 32 25.67 12.58 18.35
C ASP A 32 27.13 12.26 18.74
N ALA A 33 27.33 11.24 19.58
CA ALA A 33 28.67 10.80 19.96
C ALA A 33 29.47 10.22 18.77
N LEU A 34 28.79 9.49 17.86
CA LEU A 34 29.42 8.91 16.68
C LEU A 34 29.74 9.98 15.62
N ILE A 35 28.81 10.91 15.36
CA ILE A 35 29.01 12.03 14.43
C ILE A 35 30.25 12.85 14.79
N ALA A 36 30.51 13.07 16.08
CA ALA A 36 31.68 13.80 16.55
C ALA A 36 33.02 13.12 16.23
N GLU A 37 33.04 11.83 15.92
CA GLU A 37 34.24 11.07 15.57
C GLU A 37 34.39 10.87 14.04
N MET A 38 33.32 11.13 13.23
CA MET A 38 33.29 10.88 11.79
C MET A 38 33.91 12.00 10.98
N THR A 39 34.66 11.65 9.96
CA THR A 39 35.09 12.52 8.88
C THR A 39 33.92 12.80 7.91
N LEU A 40 33.98 13.88 7.12
CA LEU A 40 32.93 14.20 6.17
C LEU A 40 32.61 13.06 5.17
N PRO A 41 33.61 12.40 4.54
CA PRO A 41 33.30 11.22 3.70
C PRO A 41 32.56 10.10 4.44
N GLU A 42 32.92 9.82 5.69
CA GLU A 42 32.24 8.80 6.51
C GLU A 42 30.80 9.20 6.87
N LYS A 43 30.55 10.49 7.08
CA LYS A 43 29.20 11.03 7.27
C LYS A 43 28.33 10.81 6.01
N LEU A 44 28.86 11.17 4.83
CA LEU A 44 28.16 11.03 3.55
C LEU A 44 27.91 9.56 3.21
N GLY A 45 28.85 8.67 3.47
CA GLY A 45 28.69 7.23 3.27
C GLY A 45 27.47 6.63 3.98
N GLN A 46 27.04 7.21 5.12
CA GLN A 46 25.85 6.77 5.84
C GLN A 46 24.52 7.31 5.26
N LEU A 47 24.55 8.30 4.37
CA LEU A 47 23.36 8.96 3.80
C LEU A 47 22.98 8.41 2.43
N VAL A 48 23.65 7.39 1.94
CA VAL A 48 23.41 6.80 0.63
C VAL A 48 23.05 5.32 0.74
N GLY A 49 22.20 4.86 -0.20
CA GLY A 49 21.92 3.46 -0.41
C GLY A 49 22.37 3.02 -1.80
N VAL A 50 22.89 1.79 -1.91
CA VAL A 50 23.32 1.24 -3.19
C VAL A 50 22.61 -0.06 -3.53
N TRP A 51 22.37 -0.27 -4.81
CA TRP A 51 21.78 -1.48 -5.35
C TRP A 51 22.86 -2.48 -5.67
N VAL A 52 22.92 -3.57 -4.91
CA VAL A 52 23.90 -4.64 -5.11
C VAL A 52 23.19 -5.82 -5.77
N GLY A 53 23.65 -6.21 -6.96
CA GLY A 53 23.09 -7.34 -7.71
C GLY A 53 22.02 -6.96 -8.74
N ALA A 54 21.73 -5.66 -8.96
CA ALA A 54 21.08 -5.23 -10.18
C ALA A 54 21.98 -5.59 -11.36
N SER A 55 21.45 -6.30 -12.35
CA SER A 55 22.22 -6.69 -13.54
C SER A 55 21.71 -5.93 -14.75
N ASP A 56 22.62 -5.60 -15.68
CA ASP A 56 22.30 -5.02 -16.99
C ASP A 56 21.37 -5.91 -17.84
N GLU A 57 21.16 -7.17 -17.44
CA GLU A 57 20.28 -8.13 -18.12
C GLU A 57 18.87 -8.18 -17.57
N GLY A 58 18.58 -7.55 -16.40
CA GLY A 58 17.25 -7.41 -15.82
C GLY A 58 16.54 -6.16 -16.35
N GLY A 59 15.24 -6.22 -16.67
CA GLY A 59 14.48 -5.03 -17.03
C GLY A 59 14.27 -4.11 -15.82
N ASP A 60 13.96 -2.82 -16.08
CA ASP A 60 13.76 -1.84 -15.02
C ASP A 60 12.68 -2.23 -14.01
N VAL A 61 12.98 -2.01 -12.74
CA VAL A 61 12.06 -2.12 -11.60
C VAL A 61 11.89 -0.78 -10.86
N ALA A 62 12.57 0.28 -11.36
CA ALA A 62 12.40 1.67 -10.93
C ALA A 62 12.31 2.58 -12.15
N PRO A 63 11.57 3.73 -12.08
CA PRO A 63 11.48 4.68 -13.19
C PRO A 63 12.86 5.18 -13.62
N HIS A 64 13.13 5.17 -14.94
CA HIS A 64 14.40 5.63 -15.52
C HIS A 64 15.66 4.91 -15.02
N GLN A 65 15.53 3.68 -14.50
CA GLN A 65 16.65 2.93 -13.94
C GLN A 65 17.82 2.80 -14.91
N HIS A 66 17.58 2.34 -16.15
CA HIS A 66 18.62 2.17 -17.19
C HIS A 66 19.32 3.48 -17.61
N ASP A 67 18.65 4.63 -17.45
CA ASP A 67 19.21 5.96 -17.73
C ASP A 67 20.04 6.50 -16.57
N MET A 68 19.78 6.00 -15.36
CA MET A 68 20.29 6.58 -14.11
C MET A 68 21.32 5.70 -13.43
N GLU A 69 21.29 4.40 -13.65
CA GLU A 69 22.13 3.46 -12.94
C GLU A 69 23.58 3.53 -13.43
N GLU A 70 24.47 3.95 -12.52
CA GLU A 70 25.91 3.82 -12.61
C GLU A 70 26.33 3.07 -11.36
N PRO A 71 26.60 1.73 -11.44
CA PRO A 71 26.99 0.97 -10.26
C PRO A 71 28.24 1.59 -9.63
N PRO A 72 28.20 2.00 -8.35
CA PRO A 72 29.39 2.57 -7.72
C PRO A 72 30.46 1.49 -7.51
N ASP A 73 31.74 1.90 -7.55
CA ASP A 73 32.82 1.02 -7.11
C ASP A 73 32.73 0.81 -5.58
N LEU A 74 32.31 -0.38 -5.19
CA LEU A 74 32.13 -0.71 -3.78
C LEU A 74 33.44 -0.72 -3.00
N ASP A 75 34.59 -1.02 -3.63
CA ASP A 75 35.89 -1.00 -2.96
C ASP A 75 36.36 0.42 -2.66
N GLU A 76 35.90 1.40 -3.44
CA GLU A 76 36.13 2.82 -3.15
C GLU A 76 35.13 3.40 -2.12
N LEU A 77 33.88 2.92 -2.13
CA LEU A 77 32.80 3.42 -1.28
C LEU A 77 32.89 2.87 0.16
N LEU A 78 33.04 1.56 0.33
CA LEU A 78 32.90 0.88 1.62
C LEU A 78 33.88 1.33 2.72
N PRO A 79 35.11 1.84 2.45
CA PRO A 79 35.96 2.40 3.49
C PRO A 79 35.34 3.60 4.25
N ASN A 80 34.43 4.33 3.61
CA ASN A 80 33.66 5.41 4.21
C ASN A 80 32.36 4.94 4.88
N GLY A 81 32.05 3.63 4.77
CA GLY A 81 30.79 3.06 5.26
C GLY A 81 29.67 3.09 4.22
N LEU A 82 28.53 2.52 4.59
CA LEU A 82 27.35 2.47 3.75
C LEU A 82 26.07 2.65 4.58
N GLY A 83 25.19 3.56 4.15
CA GLY A 83 23.91 3.83 4.78
C GLY A 83 22.96 2.65 4.62
N GLN A 84 22.63 2.28 3.36
CA GLN A 84 21.65 1.26 3.06
C GLN A 84 22.10 0.28 1.96
N LEU A 85 21.60 -0.96 2.04
CA LEU A 85 21.58 -1.95 0.97
C LEU A 85 20.18 -2.02 0.36
N THR A 86 20.09 -1.76 -0.95
CA THR A 86 18.84 -1.75 -1.69
C THR A 86 18.52 -3.15 -2.20
N ARG A 87 17.38 -3.69 -1.79
CA ARG A 87 16.70 -4.87 -2.31
C ARG A 87 17.60 -6.12 -2.49
N PRO A 88 18.26 -6.61 -1.42
CA PRO A 88 19.12 -7.79 -1.50
C PRO A 88 18.39 -9.09 -1.91
N PHE A 89 17.06 -9.17 -1.77
CA PHE A 89 16.24 -10.30 -2.20
C PHE A 89 15.38 -9.97 -3.43
N GLY A 90 15.09 -8.71 -3.64
CA GLY A 90 14.13 -8.22 -4.64
C GLY A 90 14.75 -7.84 -5.98
N THR A 91 15.91 -8.37 -6.36
CA THR A 91 16.58 -8.10 -7.65
C THR A 91 16.60 -9.29 -8.59
N VAL A 92 16.81 -10.51 -8.06
CA VAL A 92 16.84 -11.75 -8.84
C VAL A 92 16.18 -12.87 -8.02
N PRO A 93 15.65 -13.93 -8.66
CA PRO A 93 15.17 -15.09 -7.94
C PRO A 93 16.32 -15.80 -7.19
N VAL A 94 16.29 -15.76 -5.88
CA VAL A 94 17.28 -16.40 -5.01
C VAL A 94 16.57 -17.22 -3.93
N ASP A 95 17.06 -18.43 -3.69
CA ASP A 95 16.60 -19.24 -2.55
C ASP A 95 16.74 -18.44 -1.25
N PRO A 96 15.71 -18.40 -0.37
CA PRO A 96 15.70 -17.52 0.81
C PRO A 96 16.88 -17.74 1.76
N ALA A 97 17.33 -19.00 1.94
CA ALA A 97 18.51 -19.27 2.80
C ALA A 97 19.80 -18.79 2.16
N LEU A 98 19.94 -18.92 0.83
CA LEU A 98 21.10 -18.41 0.09
C LEU A 98 21.10 -16.87 0.03
N GLY A 99 19.95 -16.24 -0.12
CA GLY A 99 19.79 -14.79 -0.02
C GLY A 99 20.20 -14.27 1.36
N ALA A 100 19.75 -14.93 2.43
CA ALA A 100 20.13 -14.59 3.79
C ALA A 100 21.65 -14.74 4.03
N LEU A 101 22.28 -15.78 3.48
CA LEU A 101 23.74 -15.95 3.53
C LEU A 101 24.48 -14.86 2.74
N SER A 102 23.97 -14.52 1.55
CA SER A 102 24.55 -13.44 0.72
C SER A 102 24.47 -12.10 1.44
N LEU A 103 23.32 -11.77 2.06
CA LEU A 103 23.16 -10.57 2.86
C LEU A 103 24.13 -10.57 4.06
N ALA A 104 24.25 -11.68 4.80
CA ALA A 104 25.19 -11.81 5.90
C ALA A 104 26.63 -11.51 5.48
N ARG A 105 27.07 -12.07 4.36
CA ARG A 105 28.43 -11.84 3.80
C ARG A 105 28.62 -10.38 3.37
N SER A 106 27.61 -9.78 2.75
CA SER A 106 27.65 -8.35 2.37
C SER A 106 27.77 -7.46 3.61
N GLN A 107 26.99 -7.74 4.64
CA GLN A 107 27.04 -7.00 5.90
C GLN A 107 28.40 -7.15 6.61
N GLN A 108 28.97 -8.36 6.63
CA GLN A 108 30.32 -8.60 7.16
C GLN A 108 31.38 -7.79 6.39
N ARG A 109 31.31 -7.77 5.04
CA ARG A 109 32.22 -6.99 4.19
C ARG A 109 32.10 -5.50 4.49
N ILE A 110 30.88 -4.96 4.58
CA ILE A 110 30.62 -3.54 4.86
C ILE A 110 31.16 -3.16 6.24
N ALA A 111 30.85 -3.95 7.26
CA ALA A 111 31.33 -3.69 8.62
C ALA A 111 32.86 -3.80 8.74
N ALA A 112 33.48 -4.76 8.08
CA ALA A 112 34.92 -4.93 8.09
C ALA A 112 35.70 -3.83 7.33
N ALA A 113 35.08 -3.23 6.31
CA ALA A 113 35.72 -2.23 5.47
C ALA A 113 35.78 -0.84 6.14
N ASN A 114 34.83 -0.49 7.03
CA ASN A 114 34.80 0.80 7.69
C ASN A 114 35.34 0.75 9.12
N ARG A 115 36.01 1.80 9.58
CA ARG A 115 36.71 1.83 10.87
C ARG A 115 35.80 1.77 12.10
N PHE A 116 34.50 2.04 11.94
CA PHE A 116 33.53 1.96 13.04
C PHE A 116 32.87 0.58 13.15
N GLY A 117 32.99 -0.26 12.12
CA GLY A 117 32.36 -1.57 12.07
C GLY A 117 30.84 -1.50 11.93
N ILE A 118 30.32 -0.42 11.32
CA ILE A 118 28.86 -0.18 11.19
C ILE A 118 28.33 -0.89 9.93
N PRO A 119 27.30 -1.76 10.05
CA PRO A 119 26.64 -2.36 8.90
C PRO A 119 25.69 -1.39 8.18
N ALA A 120 25.24 -1.78 6.99
CA ALA A 120 24.20 -1.08 6.27
C ALA A 120 22.80 -1.49 6.78
N LEU A 121 21.82 -0.61 6.64
CA LEU A 121 20.41 -0.96 6.76
C LEU A 121 19.97 -1.64 5.45
N ALA A 122 19.42 -2.86 5.50
CA ALA A 122 18.87 -3.53 4.33
C ALA A 122 17.37 -3.21 4.22
N HIS A 123 16.93 -2.72 3.04
CA HIS A 123 15.52 -2.47 2.78
C HIS A 123 14.99 -3.29 1.59
N GLU A 124 13.68 -3.56 1.61
CA GLU A 124 12.97 -4.35 0.60
C GLU A 124 11.59 -3.80 0.32
N GLU A 125 11.02 -4.17 -0.84
CA GLU A 125 9.61 -4.00 -1.13
C GLU A 125 8.77 -5.04 -0.38
N CYS A 126 7.63 -4.61 0.16
CA CYS A 126 6.76 -5.51 0.91
C CYS A 126 5.25 -5.19 0.77
N LEU A 127 4.88 -4.55 -0.35
CA LEU A 127 3.52 -4.05 -0.56
C LEU A 127 2.50 -5.18 -0.78
N ALA A 128 2.86 -6.24 -1.51
CA ALA A 128 2.00 -7.41 -1.74
C ALA A 128 2.61 -8.69 -1.16
N GLY A 129 3.18 -8.59 0.03
CA GLY A 129 4.04 -9.58 0.64
C GLY A 129 5.51 -9.20 0.55
N PHE A 130 6.38 -9.91 1.21
CA PHE A 130 7.83 -9.74 1.08
C PHE A 130 8.23 -10.01 -0.37
N ALA A 131 8.81 -9.01 -1.07
CA ALA A 131 9.17 -9.13 -2.49
C ALA A 131 10.44 -9.97 -2.67
N ALA A 132 10.37 -11.24 -2.31
CA ALA A 132 11.42 -12.24 -2.43
C ALA A 132 10.89 -13.51 -3.10
N TRP A 133 11.76 -14.23 -3.81
CA TRP A 133 11.41 -15.51 -4.42
C TRP A 133 10.96 -16.52 -3.35
N GLY A 134 9.83 -17.18 -3.59
CA GLY A 134 9.27 -18.17 -2.67
C GLY A 134 8.64 -17.59 -1.41
N ALA A 135 8.39 -16.29 -1.33
CA ALA A 135 7.61 -15.66 -0.27
C ALA A 135 6.11 -15.59 -0.64
N THR A 136 5.25 -15.66 0.38
CA THR A 136 3.79 -15.58 0.22
C THR A 136 3.39 -14.31 -0.54
N ALA A 137 2.62 -14.47 -1.61
CA ALA A 137 2.03 -13.37 -2.36
C ALA A 137 0.62 -13.03 -1.83
N TYR A 138 0.55 -12.03 -0.99
CA TYR A 138 -0.70 -11.52 -0.42
C TYR A 138 -1.53 -10.74 -1.44
N PRO A 139 -2.84 -10.54 -1.19
CA PRO A 139 -3.67 -9.62 -1.97
C PRO A 139 -3.08 -8.21 -2.02
N VAL A 140 -3.33 -7.48 -3.12
CA VAL A 140 -2.90 -6.07 -3.26
C VAL A 140 -3.66 -5.12 -2.34
N PRO A 141 -3.16 -3.88 -2.12
CA PRO A 141 -3.80 -2.91 -1.23
C PRO A 141 -5.26 -2.56 -1.55
N LEU A 142 -5.69 -2.54 -2.82
CA LEU A 142 -7.13 -2.42 -3.13
C LEU A 142 -7.97 -3.56 -2.50
N SER A 143 -7.44 -4.78 -2.48
CA SER A 143 -8.10 -5.89 -1.80
C SER A 143 -8.07 -5.71 -0.27
N TRP A 144 -7.02 -5.09 0.30
CA TRP A 144 -7.02 -4.75 1.74
C TRP A 144 -8.16 -3.77 2.06
N GLY A 145 -8.30 -2.70 1.26
CA GLY A 145 -9.40 -1.75 1.38
C GLY A 145 -10.77 -2.43 1.28
N ALA A 146 -10.92 -3.39 0.36
CA ALA A 146 -12.16 -4.12 0.19
C ALA A 146 -12.57 -4.97 1.41
N THR A 147 -11.63 -5.33 2.27
CA THR A 147 -11.95 -6.03 3.52
C THR A 147 -12.65 -5.15 4.55
N PHE A 148 -12.41 -3.84 4.58
CA PHE A 148 -12.81 -2.95 5.67
C PHE A 148 -12.42 -3.50 7.06
N ASP A 149 -11.24 -4.17 7.14
CA ASP A 149 -10.78 -4.89 8.33
C ASP A 149 -9.32 -4.56 8.66
N PRO A 150 -9.05 -3.42 9.32
CA PRO A 150 -7.70 -3.02 9.69
C PRO A 150 -6.95 -4.05 10.55
N ASP A 151 -7.65 -4.76 11.46
CA ASP A 151 -7.02 -5.76 12.33
C ASP A 151 -6.47 -6.95 11.54
N LEU A 152 -7.18 -7.37 10.49
CA LEU A 152 -6.72 -8.42 9.59
C LEU A 152 -5.45 -7.99 8.83
N ILE A 153 -5.42 -6.74 8.37
CA ILE A 153 -4.26 -6.20 7.64
C ILE A 153 -3.06 -5.99 8.58
N ARG A 154 -3.29 -5.63 9.84
CA ARG A 154 -2.22 -5.60 10.86
C ARG A 154 -1.56 -6.97 11.05
N ARG A 155 -2.37 -8.05 11.12
CA ARG A 155 -1.87 -9.43 11.22
C ARG A 155 -1.02 -9.83 10.00
N MET A 156 -1.46 -9.44 8.79
CA MET A 156 -0.71 -9.67 7.55
C MET A 156 0.64 -8.96 7.57
N ALA A 157 0.65 -7.66 7.89
CA ALA A 157 1.88 -6.87 7.95
C ALA A 157 2.87 -7.41 9.00
N GLU A 158 2.37 -7.88 10.14
CA GLU A 158 3.20 -8.55 11.16
C GLU A 158 3.81 -9.87 10.64
N ALA A 159 3.06 -10.66 9.87
CA ALA A 159 3.58 -11.89 9.25
C ALA A 159 4.68 -11.56 8.20
N ILE A 160 4.43 -10.60 7.33
CA ILE A 160 5.41 -10.09 6.35
C ILE A 160 6.68 -9.61 7.07
N GLY A 161 6.53 -8.78 8.09
CA GLY A 161 7.66 -8.26 8.87
C GLY A 161 8.47 -9.34 9.56
N ARG A 162 7.84 -10.38 10.11
CA ARG A 162 8.55 -11.54 10.70
C ARG A 162 9.40 -12.26 9.67
N ASP A 163 8.90 -12.47 8.45
CA ASP A 163 9.65 -13.13 7.38
C ASP A 163 10.84 -12.28 6.94
N MET A 164 10.65 -10.98 6.73
CA MET A 164 11.73 -10.03 6.40
C MET A 164 12.83 -10.02 7.48
N ARG A 165 12.42 -9.86 8.75
CA ARG A 165 13.38 -9.82 9.86
C ARG A 165 14.15 -11.13 10.02
N ALA A 166 13.49 -12.26 9.81
CA ALA A 166 14.11 -13.59 9.95
C ALA A 166 15.31 -13.79 9.00
N VAL A 167 15.26 -13.17 7.81
CA VAL A 167 16.33 -13.24 6.80
C VAL A 167 17.30 -12.05 6.83
N GLY A 168 17.15 -11.12 7.80
CA GLY A 168 18.09 -10.02 8.04
C GLY A 168 17.74 -8.69 7.37
N VAL A 169 16.50 -8.51 6.87
CA VAL A 169 15.98 -7.24 6.39
C VAL A 169 15.55 -6.35 7.55
N HIS A 170 15.71 -5.03 7.43
CA HIS A 170 15.48 -4.06 8.49
C HIS A 170 14.33 -3.09 8.20
N GLN A 171 14.06 -2.79 6.91
CA GLN A 171 13.09 -1.79 6.49
C GLN A 171 12.25 -2.31 5.32
N GLY A 172 10.95 -2.01 5.32
CA GLY A 172 10.01 -2.28 4.25
C GLY A 172 9.50 -0.98 3.62
N LEU A 173 9.48 -0.92 2.29
CA LEU A 173 9.02 0.25 1.53
C LEU A 173 7.50 0.21 1.32
N ALA A 174 6.74 0.14 2.41
CA ALA A 174 5.28 0.11 2.46
C ALA A 174 4.78 0.66 3.81
N PRO A 175 3.47 1.07 3.90
CA PRO A 175 2.40 1.01 2.90
C PRO A 175 2.33 2.22 1.97
N VAL A 176 1.51 2.11 0.90
CA VAL A 176 1.11 3.25 0.06
C VAL A 176 -0.14 3.91 0.67
N LEU A 177 -0.04 5.22 0.96
CA LEU A 177 -1.10 6.03 1.55
C LEU A 177 -1.75 7.00 0.55
N ASP A 178 -1.42 6.85 -0.73
CA ASP A 178 -2.03 7.62 -1.80
C ASP A 178 -3.54 7.34 -1.88
N VAL A 179 -4.35 8.41 -1.92
CA VAL A 179 -5.80 8.34 -2.05
C VAL A 179 -6.16 8.44 -3.52
N VAL A 180 -6.86 7.45 -4.09
CA VAL A 180 -7.24 7.45 -5.52
C VAL A 180 -8.03 8.70 -5.87
N ARG A 181 -7.54 9.45 -6.87
CA ARG A 181 -8.21 10.63 -7.43
C ARG A 181 -8.58 10.44 -8.90
N ASP A 182 -7.76 9.72 -9.64
CA ASP A 182 -8.00 9.35 -11.04
C ASP A 182 -7.64 7.86 -11.25
N ALA A 183 -8.65 7.03 -11.48
CA ALA A 183 -8.48 5.58 -11.60
C ALA A 183 -7.76 5.15 -12.90
N ARG A 184 -7.46 6.08 -13.81
CA ARG A 184 -6.63 5.82 -15.01
C ARG A 184 -5.14 5.64 -14.67
N TRP A 185 -4.71 6.14 -13.50
CA TRP A 185 -3.34 5.94 -13.01
C TRP A 185 -3.00 4.46 -12.87
N GLY A 186 -1.82 4.04 -13.35
CA GLY A 186 -1.41 2.64 -13.34
C GLY A 186 -1.26 2.05 -11.94
N ARG A 187 -0.86 2.89 -10.96
CA ARG A 187 -0.58 2.48 -9.57
C ARG A 187 -1.82 2.42 -8.67
N VAL A 188 -3.02 2.45 -9.24
CA VAL A 188 -4.27 2.34 -8.44
C VAL A 188 -4.29 1.05 -7.62
N GLU A 189 -3.81 -0.07 -8.15
CA GLU A 189 -3.73 -1.36 -7.44
C GLU A 189 -2.90 -1.31 -6.15
N GLU A 190 -1.93 -0.38 -6.08
CA GLU A 190 -1.06 -0.19 -4.91
C GLU A 190 -1.72 0.64 -3.82
N THR A 191 -2.85 1.30 -4.12
CA THR A 191 -3.59 2.13 -3.18
C THR A 191 -4.64 1.32 -2.42
N ILE A 192 -5.00 1.79 -1.22
CA ILE A 192 -6.04 1.14 -0.41
C ILE A 192 -7.45 1.55 -0.87
N GLY A 193 -7.59 2.73 -1.50
CA GLY A 193 -8.87 3.18 -2.01
C GLY A 193 -9.00 4.69 -2.27
N GLU A 194 -10.23 5.16 -2.48
CA GLU A 194 -10.53 6.56 -2.79
C GLU A 194 -10.94 7.40 -1.57
N ASP A 195 -11.05 6.78 -0.40
CA ASP A 195 -11.48 7.46 0.83
C ASP A 195 -10.32 7.63 1.82
N PRO A 196 -10.04 8.87 2.28
CA PRO A 196 -8.91 9.13 3.16
C PRO A 196 -9.05 8.48 4.56
N TYR A 197 -10.28 8.27 5.06
CA TYR A 197 -10.47 7.62 6.36
C TYR A 197 -10.20 6.11 6.26
N LEU A 198 -10.70 5.45 5.22
CA LEU A 198 -10.41 4.04 4.95
C LEU A 198 -8.91 3.82 4.73
N VAL A 199 -8.28 4.64 3.87
CA VAL A 199 -6.83 4.56 3.60
C VAL A 199 -6.05 4.76 4.91
N GLY A 200 -6.39 5.78 5.69
CA GLY A 200 -5.70 6.08 6.95
C GLY A 200 -5.79 4.94 7.97
N THR A 201 -6.97 4.38 8.20
CA THR A 201 -7.17 3.32 9.20
C THR A 201 -6.48 2.01 8.81
N VAL A 202 -6.58 1.60 7.54
CA VAL A 202 -5.96 0.36 7.04
C VAL A 202 -4.44 0.49 6.97
N ALA A 203 -3.93 1.62 6.45
CA ALA A 203 -2.49 1.89 6.39
C ALA A 203 -1.85 1.99 7.78
N THR A 204 -2.53 2.65 8.74
CA THR A 204 -2.06 2.71 10.14
C THR A 204 -1.91 1.32 10.74
N ALA A 205 -2.87 0.44 10.51
CA ALA A 205 -2.82 -0.94 10.99
C ALA A 205 -1.68 -1.74 10.34
N TYR A 206 -1.42 -1.53 9.04
CA TYR A 206 -0.27 -2.12 8.36
C TYR A 206 1.06 -1.66 8.98
N VAL A 207 1.21 -0.35 9.21
CA VAL A 207 2.40 0.23 9.89
C VAL A 207 2.60 -0.42 11.25
N GLN A 208 1.55 -0.50 12.07
CA GLN A 208 1.61 -1.12 13.39
C GLN A 208 2.07 -2.59 13.33
N GLY A 209 1.64 -3.34 12.31
CA GLY A 209 2.06 -4.72 12.09
C GLY A 209 3.56 -4.85 11.76
N LEU A 210 4.07 -4.07 10.80
CA LEU A 210 5.49 -4.08 10.44
C LEU A 210 6.38 -3.65 11.62
N GLU A 211 6.04 -2.53 12.26
CA GLU A 211 6.81 -2.01 13.41
C GLU A 211 6.81 -2.98 14.58
N ALA A 212 5.69 -3.66 14.86
CA ALA A 212 5.61 -4.70 15.89
C ALA A 212 6.53 -5.91 15.59
N ALA A 213 6.73 -6.24 14.33
CA ALA A 213 7.69 -7.26 13.90
C ALA A 213 9.16 -6.78 13.94
N GLY A 214 9.39 -5.48 14.23
CA GLY A 214 10.71 -4.87 14.28
C GLY A 214 11.27 -4.41 12.92
N ILE A 215 10.41 -4.33 11.91
CA ILE A 215 10.74 -3.78 10.59
C ILE A 215 10.34 -2.30 10.56
N VAL A 216 11.21 -1.45 10.04
CA VAL A 216 10.91 -0.03 9.79
C VAL A 216 9.88 0.07 8.68
N ALA A 217 8.69 0.58 8.98
CA ALA A 217 7.68 0.88 7.97
C ALA A 217 8.00 2.22 7.27
N THR A 218 7.77 2.29 5.96
CA THR A 218 8.01 3.50 5.15
C THR A 218 6.70 3.98 4.52
N LEU A 219 6.18 5.12 4.99
CA LEU A 219 4.98 5.72 4.39
C LEU A 219 5.30 6.29 3.02
N LYS A 220 4.55 5.90 2.00
CA LYS A 220 4.74 6.41 0.63
C LYS A 220 3.41 6.69 -0.08
N HIS A 221 3.36 7.62 -1.03
CA HIS A 221 4.42 8.56 -1.42
C HIS A 221 4.05 9.96 -0.91
N PHE A 222 4.85 10.55 -0.06
CA PHE A 222 4.55 11.81 0.63
C PHE A 222 4.92 13.04 -0.24
N ALA A 223 3.92 13.79 -0.83
CA ALA A 223 2.51 13.49 -0.83
C ALA A 223 1.85 14.02 -2.11
N GLY A 224 0.77 13.33 -2.50
CA GLY A 224 -0.09 13.81 -3.59
C GLY A 224 0.07 13.07 -4.92
N TYR A 225 0.90 12.07 -5.01
CA TYR A 225 1.25 11.36 -6.25
C TYR A 225 0.02 10.81 -7.01
N SER A 226 -0.98 10.28 -6.30
CA SER A 226 -2.21 9.75 -6.90
C SER A 226 -3.12 10.80 -7.57
N ALA A 227 -2.86 12.09 -7.35
CA ALA A 227 -3.55 13.20 -8.01
C ALA A 227 -2.81 13.72 -9.25
N SER A 228 -1.88 12.94 -9.79
CA SER A 228 -1.15 13.23 -11.02
C SER A 228 -2.09 13.56 -12.17
N ARG A 229 -1.78 14.60 -12.93
CA ARG A 229 -2.64 15.12 -13.99
C ARG A 229 -3.01 14.05 -15.01
N ALA A 230 -4.30 13.85 -15.21
CA ALA A 230 -4.88 12.88 -16.15
C ALA A 230 -4.51 11.42 -15.84
N GLY A 231 -4.23 11.10 -14.59
CA GLY A 231 -3.85 9.74 -14.16
C GLY A 231 -2.52 9.27 -14.76
N ARG A 232 -1.59 10.18 -15.08
CA ARG A 232 -0.30 9.80 -15.70
C ARG A 232 0.80 9.72 -14.65
N ASN A 233 1.56 8.64 -14.70
CA ASN A 233 2.71 8.44 -13.83
C ASN A 233 3.72 9.59 -13.95
N LEU A 234 4.26 10.08 -12.84
CA LEU A 234 5.20 11.19 -12.73
C LEU A 234 4.66 12.58 -13.17
N ALA A 235 3.40 12.68 -13.62
CA ALA A 235 2.86 13.96 -14.09
C ALA A 235 2.66 14.95 -12.93
N PRO A 236 2.75 16.27 -13.22
CA PRO A 236 2.53 17.31 -12.22
C PRO A 236 1.17 17.21 -11.52
N VAL A 237 1.14 17.57 -10.24
CA VAL A 237 -0.07 17.61 -9.42
C VAL A 237 -0.58 19.04 -9.31
N GLY A 238 -1.83 19.28 -9.74
CA GLY A 238 -2.52 20.56 -9.56
C GLY A 238 -3.69 20.37 -8.62
N MET A 239 -3.53 20.74 -7.35
CA MET A 239 -4.60 20.69 -6.37
C MET A 239 -4.63 21.94 -5.49
N GLY A 240 -5.80 22.27 -4.94
CA GLY A 240 -5.93 23.35 -3.97
C GLY A 240 -5.44 22.95 -2.59
N ALA A 241 -4.99 23.93 -1.78
CA ALA A 241 -4.49 23.69 -0.43
C ALA A 241 -5.48 22.91 0.46
N ARG A 242 -6.82 23.11 0.28
CA ARG A 242 -7.83 22.40 1.05
C ARG A 242 -7.94 20.93 0.63
N GLU A 243 -7.89 20.60 -0.65
CA GLU A 243 -7.89 19.20 -1.11
C GLU A 243 -6.66 18.47 -0.57
N ARG A 244 -5.48 19.12 -0.62
CA ARG A 244 -4.25 18.59 0.00
C ARG A 244 -4.46 18.30 1.48
N ALA A 245 -5.01 19.27 2.25
CA ALA A 245 -5.19 19.18 3.69
C ALA A 245 -6.34 18.26 4.15
N ASP A 246 -7.41 18.12 3.37
CA ASP A 246 -8.62 17.40 3.78
C ASP A 246 -8.76 16.01 3.14
N VAL A 247 -7.98 15.70 2.07
CA VAL A 247 -8.05 14.42 1.35
C VAL A 247 -6.70 13.71 1.32
N ILE A 248 -5.64 14.38 0.91
CA ILE A 248 -4.34 13.74 0.66
C ILE A 248 -3.54 13.50 1.97
N LEU A 249 -3.47 14.49 2.84
CA LEU A 249 -2.65 14.45 4.06
C LEU A 249 -3.25 13.64 5.23
N PRO A 250 -4.59 13.53 5.41
CA PRO A 250 -5.15 12.83 6.58
C PRO A 250 -4.70 11.39 6.77
N PRO A 251 -4.52 10.52 5.74
CA PRO A 251 -3.99 9.18 5.93
C PRO A 251 -2.58 9.18 6.52
N PHE A 252 -1.70 10.07 6.03
CA PHE A 252 -0.34 10.21 6.54
C PHE A 252 -0.32 10.71 7.98
N GLU A 253 -1.14 11.73 8.30
CA GLU A 253 -1.26 12.25 9.66
C GLU A 253 -1.70 11.15 10.63
N MET A 254 -2.70 10.35 10.25
CA MET A 254 -3.19 9.22 11.06
C MET A 254 -2.09 8.18 11.27
N ALA A 255 -1.39 7.79 10.20
CA ALA A 255 -0.32 6.80 10.28
C ALA A 255 0.88 7.29 11.12
N VAL A 256 1.28 8.56 11.00
CA VAL A 256 2.36 9.15 11.81
C VAL A 256 1.99 9.15 13.29
N ARG A 257 0.76 9.58 13.63
CA ARG A 257 0.33 9.72 15.01
C ARG A 257 0.06 8.39 15.72
N GLU A 258 -0.54 7.43 15.03
CA GLU A 258 -1.07 6.20 15.61
C GLU A 258 -0.30 4.95 15.19
N GLY A 259 0.28 4.96 13.99
CA GLY A 259 1.14 3.90 13.48
C GLY A 259 2.59 4.02 13.96
N ARG A 260 3.09 5.24 14.16
CA ARG A 260 4.47 5.56 14.58
C ARG A 260 5.53 4.97 13.65
N PRO A 261 5.46 5.21 12.35
CA PRO A 261 6.46 4.75 11.38
C PRO A 261 7.80 5.41 11.68
N ARG A 262 8.88 4.69 11.36
CA ARG A 262 10.25 5.24 11.47
C ARG A 262 10.82 5.71 10.15
N SER A 263 10.07 5.62 9.03
CA SER A 263 10.49 6.14 7.73
C SER A 263 9.32 6.71 6.92
N VAL A 264 9.64 7.71 6.09
CA VAL A 264 8.74 8.31 5.08
C VAL A 264 9.51 8.42 3.77
N MET A 265 8.85 8.14 2.64
CA MET A 265 9.39 8.32 1.29
C MET A 265 8.66 9.47 0.61
N HIS A 266 9.39 10.48 0.10
CA HIS A 266 8.78 11.58 -0.65
C HIS A 266 8.24 11.11 -2.01
N ALA A 267 7.22 11.80 -2.55
CA ALA A 267 6.69 11.51 -3.88
C ALA A 267 7.63 12.00 -5.00
N TYR A 268 7.56 11.37 -6.16
CA TYR A 268 8.26 11.82 -7.37
C TYR A 268 7.74 13.15 -7.92
N THR A 269 6.46 13.45 -7.67
CA THR A 269 5.77 14.57 -8.32
C THR A 269 6.05 15.92 -7.68
N ASP A 270 5.86 16.97 -8.46
CA ASP A 270 5.67 18.33 -7.94
C ASP A 270 4.19 18.59 -7.62
N THR A 271 3.94 19.42 -6.64
CA THR A 271 2.61 19.99 -6.38
C THR A 271 2.69 21.50 -6.63
N ASP A 272 1.92 21.98 -7.61
CA ASP A 272 1.89 23.39 -8.02
C ASP A 272 3.30 23.95 -8.33
N GLY A 273 4.15 23.12 -8.99
CA GLY A 273 5.49 23.45 -9.40
C GLY A 273 6.59 23.26 -8.35
N VAL A 274 6.26 22.80 -7.13
CA VAL A 274 7.24 22.50 -6.08
C VAL A 274 7.43 21.00 -5.96
N PRO A 275 8.59 20.42 -6.35
CA PRO A 275 8.85 18.98 -6.20
C PRO A 275 8.81 18.57 -4.73
N SER A 276 8.19 17.42 -4.43
CA SER A 276 8.06 16.94 -3.04
C SER A 276 9.42 16.78 -2.35
N ALA A 277 10.48 16.38 -3.09
CA ALA A 277 11.85 16.28 -2.57
C ALA A 277 12.48 17.63 -2.22
N ALA A 278 11.91 18.75 -2.68
CA ALA A 278 12.37 20.12 -2.44
C ALA A 278 11.33 20.98 -1.69
N ASP A 279 10.28 20.36 -1.12
CA ASP A 279 9.21 21.05 -0.37
C ASP A 279 9.52 21.04 1.14
N GLY A 280 10.27 22.07 1.61
CA GLY A 280 10.60 22.23 3.03
C GLY A 280 9.38 22.50 3.92
N GLU A 281 8.30 23.09 3.39
CA GLU A 281 7.05 23.28 4.14
C GLU A 281 6.36 21.92 4.39
N LEU A 282 6.46 21.01 3.43
CA LEU A 282 5.90 19.65 3.55
C LEU A 282 6.77 18.78 4.47
N LEU A 283 8.07 18.64 4.15
CA LEU A 283 8.95 17.65 4.77
C LEU A 283 9.46 18.08 6.15
N THR A 284 9.67 19.39 6.37
CA THR A 284 10.12 19.91 7.66
C THR A 284 8.96 20.56 8.41
N GLY A 285 8.31 21.57 7.85
CA GLY A 285 7.29 22.36 8.56
C GLY A 285 6.06 21.54 8.98
N LEU A 286 5.52 20.71 8.08
CA LEU A 286 4.35 19.89 8.38
C LEU A 286 4.74 18.57 9.04
N LEU A 287 5.55 17.75 8.36
CA LEU A 287 5.84 16.39 8.82
C LEU A 287 6.56 16.37 10.16
N ARG A 288 7.59 17.22 10.32
CA ARG A 288 8.44 17.24 11.53
C ARG A 288 7.96 18.22 12.58
N ASP A 289 7.86 19.51 12.23
CA ASP A 289 7.60 20.56 13.23
C ASP A 289 6.15 20.52 13.72
N THR A 290 5.20 20.13 12.85
CA THR A 290 3.78 20.07 13.22
C THR A 290 3.37 18.68 13.72
N TRP A 291 3.70 17.60 12.99
CA TRP A 291 3.27 16.24 13.36
C TRP A 291 4.25 15.51 14.29
N GLY A 292 5.46 16.05 14.47
CA GLY A 292 6.47 15.51 15.40
C GLY A 292 7.17 14.24 14.89
N PHE A 293 7.23 14.03 13.57
CA PHE A 293 7.94 12.90 12.98
C PHE A 293 9.44 13.04 13.17
N ASP A 294 10.08 12.08 13.82
CA ASP A 294 11.52 12.07 14.15
C ASP A 294 12.35 11.03 13.39
N GLY A 295 11.69 10.20 12.58
CA GLY A 295 12.31 9.17 11.72
C GLY A 295 13.04 9.73 10.49
N THR A 296 13.46 8.83 9.59
CA THR A 296 14.17 9.19 8.35
C THR A 296 13.20 9.50 7.20
N VAL A 297 13.55 10.48 6.37
CA VAL A 297 12.95 10.69 5.06
C VAL A 297 13.90 10.14 4.02
N VAL A 298 13.48 9.08 3.33
CA VAL A 298 14.25 8.46 2.23
C VAL A 298 13.75 8.98 0.88
N ALA A 299 14.66 9.08 -0.08
CA ALA A 299 14.25 9.35 -1.46
C ALA A 299 13.49 8.16 -2.03
N ASP A 300 12.44 8.42 -2.84
CA ASP A 300 12.02 7.44 -3.84
C ASP A 300 13.16 7.24 -4.85
N TYR A 301 13.25 6.10 -5.49
CA TYR A 301 14.44 5.72 -6.28
C TYR A 301 14.77 6.78 -7.33
N PHE A 302 15.99 7.32 -7.26
CA PHE A 302 16.48 8.43 -8.10
C PHE A 302 15.76 9.78 -7.90
N GLY A 303 14.85 9.90 -6.92
CA GLY A 303 13.99 11.06 -6.75
C GLY A 303 14.73 12.38 -6.49
N ILE A 304 15.92 12.35 -5.84
CA ILE A 304 16.77 13.55 -5.71
C ILE A 304 17.38 13.92 -7.07
N ALA A 305 17.85 12.93 -7.83
CA ALA A 305 18.40 13.18 -9.16
C ALA A 305 17.35 13.77 -10.12
N PHE A 306 16.07 13.47 -9.92
CA PHE A 306 14.95 14.04 -10.69
C PHE A 306 14.82 15.56 -10.51
N LEU A 307 15.27 16.15 -9.41
CA LEU A 307 15.30 17.61 -9.22
C LEU A 307 16.07 18.30 -10.35
N LYS A 308 17.17 17.69 -10.79
CA LYS A 308 17.96 18.19 -11.93
C LYS A 308 17.39 17.72 -13.26
N LEU A 309 17.15 16.40 -13.43
CA LEU A 309 16.92 15.79 -14.75
C LEU A 309 15.49 15.95 -15.25
N LEU A 310 14.49 15.84 -14.37
CA LEU A 310 13.09 15.82 -14.77
C LEU A 310 12.36 17.11 -14.37
N HIS A 311 12.59 17.62 -13.16
CA HIS A 311 11.95 18.84 -12.69
C HIS A 311 12.66 20.10 -13.17
N GLY A 312 13.98 20.06 -13.43
CA GLY A 312 14.75 21.22 -13.89
C GLY A 312 14.85 22.36 -12.85
N VAL A 313 14.77 22.03 -11.54
CA VAL A 313 14.87 23.01 -10.45
C VAL A 313 16.28 23.10 -9.86
N ALA A 314 17.19 22.22 -10.26
CA ALA A 314 18.62 22.23 -9.90
C ALA A 314 19.48 22.25 -11.17
N GLY A 315 20.52 23.08 -11.20
CA GLY A 315 21.45 23.22 -12.33
C GLY A 315 22.50 22.11 -12.36
N ASP A 316 22.89 21.60 -11.20
CA ASP A 316 23.86 20.51 -11.05
C ASP A 316 23.47 19.54 -9.93
N TRP A 317 24.30 18.50 -9.70
CA TRP A 317 24.05 17.47 -8.70
C TRP A 317 24.19 17.97 -7.27
N ALA A 318 25.10 18.90 -7.02
CA ALA A 318 25.31 19.49 -5.69
C ALA A 318 24.12 20.37 -5.29
N GLU A 319 23.58 21.14 -6.25
CA GLU A 319 22.36 21.93 -6.02
C GLU A 319 21.14 21.03 -5.75
N ALA A 320 20.99 19.91 -6.47
CA ALA A 320 19.94 18.93 -6.20
C ALA A 320 20.07 18.33 -4.78
N ALA A 321 21.29 17.98 -4.37
CA ALA A 321 21.56 17.50 -3.02
C ALA A 321 21.26 18.55 -1.95
N ALA A 322 21.67 19.79 -2.17
CA ALA A 322 21.43 20.89 -1.23
C ALA A 322 19.94 21.16 -1.03
N LEU A 323 19.16 21.22 -2.13
CA LEU A 323 17.70 21.41 -2.08
C LEU A 323 17.01 20.28 -1.29
N ALA A 324 17.37 19.03 -1.54
CA ALA A 324 16.79 17.88 -0.87
C ALA A 324 17.12 17.86 0.64
N LEU A 325 18.39 18.07 1.00
CA LEU A 325 18.82 18.14 2.40
C LEU A 325 18.18 19.30 3.15
N ASP A 326 18.15 20.49 2.55
CA ASP A 326 17.54 21.67 3.19
C ASP A 326 16.06 21.43 3.47
N SER A 327 15.35 20.83 2.54
CA SER A 327 13.92 20.48 2.67
C SER A 327 13.66 19.38 3.70
N GLY A 328 14.62 18.50 4.00
CA GLY A 328 14.49 17.47 5.03
C GLY A 328 14.57 16.04 4.55
N VAL A 329 15.00 15.76 3.31
CA VAL A 329 15.37 14.42 2.85
C VAL A 329 16.68 14.00 3.51
N ASP A 330 16.75 12.77 4.03
CA ASP A 330 17.90 12.30 4.81
C ASP A 330 18.76 11.28 4.05
N VAL A 331 18.19 10.51 3.10
CA VAL A 331 18.90 9.40 2.43
C VAL A 331 18.63 9.43 0.93
N GLU A 332 19.70 9.39 0.13
CA GLU A 332 19.63 9.15 -1.32
C GLU A 332 19.54 7.66 -1.63
N LEU A 333 18.62 7.26 -2.51
CA LEU A 333 18.39 5.90 -2.98
C LEU A 333 18.21 5.87 -4.51
N PRO A 334 18.65 4.81 -5.20
CA PRO A 334 19.61 3.77 -4.79
C PRO A 334 21.02 4.05 -5.31
N THR A 335 21.43 5.28 -5.33
CA THR A 335 22.64 5.82 -6.01
C THR A 335 23.44 6.73 -5.07
N VAL A 336 24.66 7.10 -5.51
CA VAL A 336 25.53 8.08 -4.88
C VAL A 336 25.72 9.35 -5.74
N LYS A 337 24.82 9.56 -6.68
CA LYS A 337 24.95 10.56 -7.75
C LYS A 337 24.88 11.99 -7.23
N THR A 338 24.07 12.23 -6.18
CA THR A 338 23.90 13.56 -5.59
C THR A 338 24.59 13.70 -4.24
N PHE A 339 24.40 12.75 -3.32
CA PHE A 339 25.01 12.79 -1.96
C PHE A 339 26.45 12.25 -1.92
N GLY A 340 27.03 11.84 -3.05
CA GLY A 340 28.42 11.43 -3.16
C GLY A 340 29.38 12.59 -3.35
N GLU A 341 30.30 12.46 -4.33
CA GLU A 341 31.35 13.44 -4.62
C GLU A 341 30.84 14.87 -4.89
N PRO A 342 29.68 15.11 -5.58
CA PRO A 342 29.20 16.48 -5.77
C PRO A 342 28.89 17.18 -4.44
N LEU A 343 28.24 16.49 -3.50
CA LEU A 343 27.93 17.07 -2.18
C LEU A 343 29.19 17.23 -1.32
N LEU A 344 30.15 16.26 -1.39
CA LEU A 344 31.43 16.37 -0.68
C LEU A 344 32.13 17.68 -1.03
N ARG A 345 32.29 17.98 -2.32
CA ARG A 345 32.94 19.21 -2.78
C ARG A 345 32.18 20.47 -2.36
N ALA A 346 30.86 20.44 -2.44
CA ALA A 346 30.02 21.59 -2.07
C ALA A 346 30.10 21.93 -0.56
N VAL A 347 30.33 20.92 0.28
CA VAL A 347 30.58 21.13 1.71
C VAL A 347 32.02 21.64 1.96
N GLU A 348 33.02 21.06 1.29
CA GLU A 348 34.42 21.45 1.40
C GLU A 348 34.66 22.90 0.94
N ASP A 349 33.99 23.38 -0.08
CA ASP A 349 34.08 24.76 -0.57
C ASP A 349 33.15 25.73 0.18
N GLY A 350 32.33 25.24 1.12
CA GLY A 350 31.43 26.04 1.96
C GLY A 350 30.13 26.47 1.31
N THR A 351 29.81 25.95 0.12
CA THR A 351 28.54 26.19 -0.59
C THR A 351 27.38 25.56 0.16
N VAL A 352 27.55 24.35 0.71
CA VAL A 352 26.57 23.63 1.52
C VAL A 352 27.05 23.54 2.98
N PRO A 353 26.27 23.99 3.98
CA PRO A 353 26.64 23.86 5.37
C PRO A 353 26.70 22.39 5.84
N GLU A 354 27.80 21.96 6.44
CA GLU A 354 27.95 20.60 7.01
C GLU A 354 26.87 20.29 8.05
N ALA A 355 26.30 21.29 8.71
CA ALA A 355 25.19 21.10 9.65
C ALA A 355 23.93 20.45 9.03
N LEU A 356 23.71 20.58 7.72
CA LEU A 356 22.63 19.87 7.02
C LEU A 356 22.93 18.37 6.94
N ILE A 357 24.20 18.02 6.73
CA ILE A 357 24.67 16.62 6.75
C ILE A 357 24.48 16.05 8.16
N ASP A 358 24.96 16.73 9.20
CA ASP A 358 24.86 16.27 10.59
C ASP A 358 23.39 16.09 11.02
N ARG A 359 22.49 16.96 10.56
CA ARG A 359 21.05 16.86 10.82
C ARG A 359 20.44 15.58 10.24
N ALA A 360 20.73 15.25 8.98
CA ALA A 360 20.27 14.05 8.30
C ALA A 360 20.91 12.80 8.94
N LEU A 361 22.22 12.84 9.15
CA LEU A 361 23.01 11.76 9.71
C LEU A 361 22.55 11.36 11.12
N ARG A 362 22.20 12.34 11.95
CA ARG A 362 21.69 12.10 13.30
C ARG A 362 20.46 11.19 13.28
N ARG A 363 19.53 11.38 12.33
CA ARG A 363 18.33 10.56 12.18
C ARG A 363 18.66 9.15 11.68
N VAL A 364 19.54 9.05 10.68
CA VAL A 364 19.98 7.76 10.13
C VAL A 364 20.71 6.93 11.20
N LEU A 365 21.63 7.51 11.95
CA LEU A 365 22.37 6.80 12.98
C LEU A 365 21.51 6.48 14.20
N ALA A 366 20.56 7.36 14.57
CA ALA A 366 19.59 7.05 15.61
C ALA A 366 18.74 5.82 15.23
N GLN A 367 18.24 5.76 14.00
CA GLN A 367 17.51 4.59 13.48
C GLN A 367 18.37 3.33 13.48
N LYS A 368 19.66 3.40 13.08
CA LYS A 368 20.60 2.27 13.18
C LYS A 368 20.81 1.84 14.64
N ALA A 369 20.89 2.78 15.58
CA ALA A 369 20.98 2.46 17.01
C ALA A 369 19.74 1.74 17.55
N GLU A 370 18.53 2.19 17.17
CA GLU A 370 17.26 1.54 17.52
C GLU A 370 17.15 0.12 16.99
N LEU A 371 17.69 -0.13 15.80
CA LEU A 371 17.74 -1.45 15.18
C LEU A 371 18.83 -2.38 15.76
N GLY A 372 19.68 -1.86 16.68
CA GLY A 372 20.81 -2.59 17.27
C GLY A 372 22.02 -2.69 16.36
N LEU A 373 22.04 -1.99 15.20
CA LEU A 373 23.14 -2.04 14.22
C LEU A 373 24.42 -1.34 14.71
N LEU A 374 24.35 -0.57 15.79
CA LEU A 374 25.52 0.06 16.44
C LEU A 374 25.99 -0.71 17.68
N ASP A 375 25.39 -1.86 17.99
CA ASP A 375 25.69 -2.63 19.18
C ASP A 375 26.94 -3.50 18.98
N GLU A 376 27.70 -3.71 20.06
CA GLU A 376 28.94 -4.50 20.00
C GLU A 376 28.68 -5.98 19.72
N ASP A 377 27.53 -6.49 20.15
CA ASP A 377 27.09 -7.87 19.97
C ASP A 377 26.21 -8.07 18.72
N TRP A 378 26.12 -7.06 17.84
CA TRP A 378 25.43 -7.21 16.57
C TRP A 378 26.09 -8.33 15.73
N ASP A 379 25.27 -9.22 15.19
CA ASP A 379 25.72 -10.32 14.32
C ASP A 379 25.10 -10.15 12.91
N ALA A 380 25.94 -10.26 11.89
CA ALA A 380 25.52 -10.22 10.49
C ALA A 380 24.72 -11.48 10.07
N VAL A 381 24.84 -12.59 10.81
CA VAL A 381 24.15 -13.84 10.49
C VAL A 381 22.69 -13.76 10.95
N PRO A 382 21.71 -13.76 10.02
CA PRO A 382 20.30 -13.64 10.39
C PRO A 382 19.80 -14.91 11.11
N ALA A 383 18.71 -14.75 11.87
CA ALA A 383 18.18 -15.77 12.78
C ALA A 383 17.90 -17.12 12.10
N VAL A 384 17.44 -17.13 10.83
CA VAL A 384 17.17 -18.37 10.09
C VAL A 384 18.42 -19.22 9.81
N LEU A 385 19.60 -18.61 9.88
CA LEU A 385 20.88 -19.28 9.65
C LEU A 385 21.64 -19.60 10.94
N ALA A 386 21.15 -19.16 12.10
CA ALA A 386 21.81 -19.37 13.38
C ALA A 386 22.04 -20.88 13.66
N GLY A 387 23.29 -21.24 13.99
CA GLY A 387 23.68 -22.61 14.29
C GLY A 387 23.76 -23.56 13.09
N ARG A 388 23.64 -23.04 11.85
CA ARG A 388 23.81 -23.82 10.62
C ARG A 388 25.26 -23.78 10.13
N GLU A 389 25.65 -24.81 9.35
CA GLU A 389 26.93 -24.83 8.61
C GLU A 389 26.84 -23.85 7.44
N LEU A 390 27.69 -22.82 7.42
CA LEU A 390 27.65 -21.74 6.41
C LEU A 390 28.68 -21.89 5.31
N ASP A 391 29.63 -22.83 5.45
CA ASP A 391 30.75 -23.02 4.50
C ASP A 391 30.31 -23.77 3.23
N ASP A 392 29.28 -24.61 3.31
CA ASP A 392 28.66 -25.26 2.15
C ASP A 392 27.25 -24.74 1.87
N PRO A 393 27.10 -23.74 0.98
CA PRO A 393 25.78 -23.15 0.64
C PRO A 393 24.77 -24.18 0.12
N ARG A 394 25.23 -25.32 -0.43
CA ARG A 394 24.32 -26.36 -0.96
C ARG A 394 23.49 -27.02 0.13
N THR A 395 23.98 -27.05 1.37
CA THR A 395 23.25 -27.60 2.52
C THR A 395 22.15 -26.68 3.04
N LEU A 396 22.16 -25.40 2.66
CA LEU A 396 21.21 -24.41 3.10
C LEU A 396 20.00 -24.31 2.18
N ARG A 397 20.15 -24.68 0.88
CA ARG A 397 19.09 -24.56 -0.11
C ARG A 397 17.82 -25.28 0.33
N GLY A 398 16.65 -24.59 0.26
CA GLY A 398 15.35 -25.13 0.64
C GLY A 398 15.12 -25.27 2.15
N THR A 399 16.00 -24.72 2.99
CA THR A 399 15.87 -24.82 4.45
C THR A 399 15.13 -23.67 5.11
N VAL A 400 14.80 -22.62 4.35
CA VAL A 400 13.99 -21.46 4.79
C VAL A 400 12.74 -21.42 3.94
N ASP A 401 11.59 -21.49 4.59
CA ASP A 401 10.26 -21.40 3.99
C ASP A 401 9.66 -20.04 4.33
N LEU A 402 9.41 -19.19 3.32
CA LEU A 402 8.75 -17.89 3.42
C LEU A 402 7.28 -17.95 3.00
N ASP A 403 6.81 -19.12 2.54
CA ASP A 403 5.42 -19.37 2.15
C ASP A 403 4.78 -20.44 3.04
N ARG A 404 4.87 -20.22 4.34
CA ARG A 404 4.42 -21.14 5.38
C ARG A 404 2.91 -21.32 5.37
N PRO A 405 2.39 -22.50 5.84
CA PRO A 405 0.95 -22.75 5.88
C PRO A 405 0.11 -21.67 6.59
N GLU A 406 0.63 -21.08 7.68
CA GLU A 406 -0.04 -20.00 8.39
C GLU A 406 -0.11 -18.69 7.58
N ASN A 407 0.87 -18.41 6.73
CA ASN A 407 0.87 -17.27 5.84
C ASN A 407 -0.15 -17.47 4.70
N ARG A 408 -0.18 -18.67 4.09
CA ARG A 408 -1.17 -19.04 3.06
C ARG A 408 -2.60 -18.97 3.59
N GLU A 409 -2.82 -19.45 4.82
CA GLU A 409 -4.13 -19.36 5.47
C GLU A 409 -4.57 -17.91 5.67
N LEU A 410 -3.63 -17.03 6.08
CA LEU A 410 -3.89 -15.60 6.24
C LEU A 410 -4.15 -14.93 4.88
N ALA A 411 -3.39 -15.27 3.84
CA ALA A 411 -3.62 -14.79 2.48
C ALA A 411 -5.02 -15.21 1.98
N ARG A 412 -5.44 -16.45 2.26
CA ARG A 412 -6.77 -16.96 1.93
C ARG A 412 -7.86 -16.21 2.70
N GLU A 413 -7.70 -15.98 4.02
CA GLU A 413 -8.66 -15.23 4.83
C GLU A 413 -8.87 -13.80 4.27
N ILE A 414 -7.79 -13.13 3.86
CA ILE A 414 -7.86 -11.79 3.27
C ILE A 414 -8.57 -11.85 1.92
N ALA A 415 -8.18 -12.79 1.04
CA ALA A 415 -8.80 -12.96 -0.27
C ALA A 415 -10.30 -13.23 -0.17
N GLU A 416 -10.74 -14.15 0.70
CA GLU A 416 -12.15 -14.47 0.92
C GLU A 416 -12.96 -13.25 1.42
N ARG A 417 -12.38 -12.41 2.31
CA ARG A 417 -13.03 -11.20 2.82
C ARG A 417 -13.01 -10.03 1.83
N ALA A 418 -12.09 -10.06 0.86
CA ALA A 418 -11.93 -9.00 -0.13
C ALA A 418 -12.83 -9.17 -1.36
N VAL A 419 -13.33 -10.38 -1.65
CA VAL A 419 -14.24 -10.59 -2.79
C VAL A 419 -15.51 -9.78 -2.61
N VAL A 420 -15.80 -8.91 -3.59
CA VAL A 420 -16.99 -8.05 -3.62
C VAL A 420 -18.01 -8.61 -4.60
N LEU A 421 -19.18 -9.02 -4.11
CA LEU A 421 -20.33 -9.31 -4.95
C LEU A 421 -21.07 -7.99 -5.23
N LEU A 422 -21.04 -7.55 -6.49
CA LEU A 422 -21.63 -6.27 -6.91
C LEU A 422 -23.12 -6.37 -7.17
N SER A 423 -23.55 -7.44 -7.85
CA SER A 423 -24.96 -7.72 -8.14
C SER A 423 -25.19 -9.23 -8.23
N ASN A 424 -26.43 -9.67 -8.01
CA ASN A 424 -26.84 -11.06 -8.10
C ASN A 424 -28.35 -11.16 -8.29
N ASP A 425 -28.82 -11.82 -9.35
CA ASP A 425 -30.23 -12.08 -9.62
C ASP A 425 -30.78 -13.34 -8.90
N GLY A 426 -29.93 -13.99 -8.09
CA GLY A 426 -30.22 -15.26 -7.42
C GLY A 426 -29.51 -16.45 -8.07
N THR A 427 -28.73 -16.26 -9.12
CA THR A 427 -27.89 -17.30 -9.75
C THR A 427 -26.81 -17.79 -8.80
N LEU A 428 -26.20 -16.89 -8.03
CA LEU A 428 -25.24 -17.23 -6.98
C LEU A 428 -25.95 -17.40 -5.63
N PRO A 429 -25.51 -18.35 -4.78
CA PRO A 429 -24.43 -19.32 -5.01
C PRO A 429 -24.85 -20.44 -5.98
N LEU A 430 -23.88 -20.93 -6.77
CA LEU A 430 -24.09 -21.99 -7.72
C LEU A 430 -24.48 -23.30 -7.03
N ARG A 431 -25.56 -23.94 -7.49
CA ARG A 431 -26.04 -25.18 -6.91
C ARG A 431 -25.65 -26.38 -7.81
N ALA A 432 -24.38 -26.80 -7.67
CA ALA A 432 -23.79 -27.95 -8.35
C ALA A 432 -24.13 -27.99 -9.86
N PRO A 433 -23.77 -27.01 -10.67
CA PRO A 433 -23.97 -27.00 -12.11
C PRO A 433 -23.27 -28.22 -12.73
N ARG A 434 -23.86 -28.84 -13.77
CA ARG A 434 -23.21 -29.95 -14.45
C ARG A 434 -22.11 -29.51 -15.40
N ARG A 435 -22.31 -28.36 -16.04
CA ARG A 435 -21.40 -27.80 -17.06
C ARG A 435 -21.16 -26.32 -16.78
N ILE A 436 -19.91 -25.98 -16.59
CA ILE A 436 -19.44 -24.61 -16.41
C ILE A 436 -18.64 -24.24 -17.66
N ALA A 437 -19.05 -23.19 -18.37
CA ALA A 437 -18.19 -22.54 -19.35
C ALA A 437 -17.34 -21.51 -18.64
N LEU A 438 -16.04 -21.72 -18.55
CA LEU A 438 -15.07 -20.76 -18.02
C LEU A 438 -14.39 -20.05 -19.19
N ILE A 439 -14.74 -18.79 -19.42
CA ILE A 439 -14.34 -18.04 -20.60
C ILE A 439 -13.55 -16.80 -20.15
N GLY A 440 -12.58 -16.38 -20.95
CA GLY A 440 -11.82 -15.13 -20.75
C GLY A 440 -10.32 -15.35 -20.64
N PRO A 441 -9.53 -14.29 -20.82
CA PRO A 441 -8.06 -14.36 -20.82
C PRO A 441 -7.47 -14.79 -19.48
N ASN A 442 -8.15 -14.51 -18.38
CA ASN A 442 -7.72 -14.84 -17.02
C ASN A 442 -8.24 -16.19 -16.48
N ALA A 443 -8.91 -16.97 -17.34
CA ALA A 443 -9.54 -18.25 -16.97
C ALA A 443 -8.54 -19.32 -16.50
N ASP A 444 -7.39 -19.42 -17.14
CA ASP A 444 -6.36 -20.46 -16.88
C ASP A 444 -4.94 -19.86 -16.83
N THR A 445 -4.82 -18.62 -16.30
CA THR A 445 -3.57 -17.91 -16.16
C THR A 445 -3.20 -17.84 -14.66
N PRO A 446 -2.10 -18.48 -14.22
CA PRO A 446 -1.73 -18.52 -12.80
C PRO A 446 -1.47 -17.12 -12.19
N THR A 447 -0.80 -16.24 -12.95
CA THR A 447 -0.39 -14.92 -12.49
C THR A 447 -1.51 -13.87 -12.54
N SER A 448 -2.71 -14.22 -13.02
CA SER A 448 -3.85 -13.28 -13.12
C SER A 448 -4.36 -12.74 -11.78
N VAL A 449 -3.91 -13.31 -10.67
CA VAL A 449 -4.27 -12.93 -9.30
C VAL A 449 -3.22 -12.01 -8.62
N LEU A 450 -2.10 -11.75 -9.28
CA LEU A 450 -0.95 -11.04 -8.71
C LEU A 450 -0.87 -9.59 -9.20
N GLY A 451 -0.58 -8.66 -8.30
CA GLY A 451 -0.28 -7.27 -8.64
C GLY A 451 1.19 -7.06 -9.00
N CYS A 452 1.52 -5.84 -9.48
CA CYS A 452 2.85 -5.50 -10.00
C CYS A 452 3.98 -5.57 -8.96
N TYR A 453 3.69 -5.42 -7.65
CA TYR A 453 4.67 -5.55 -6.56
C TYR A 453 4.76 -6.95 -5.96
N ALA A 454 4.00 -7.94 -6.44
CA ALA A 454 4.25 -9.33 -6.10
C ALA A 454 5.51 -9.83 -6.81
N PHE A 455 6.41 -10.53 -6.11
CA PHE A 455 7.72 -10.94 -6.66
C PHE A 455 7.63 -11.63 -8.02
N PRO A 456 6.70 -12.58 -8.27
CA PRO A 456 6.61 -13.25 -9.58
C PRO A 456 6.34 -12.31 -10.76
N VAL A 457 5.66 -11.17 -10.53
CA VAL A 457 5.38 -10.16 -11.55
C VAL A 457 6.50 -9.13 -11.59
N HIS A 458 6.91 -8.62 -10.42
CA HIS A 458 7.86 -7.52 -10.29
C HIS A 458 9.26 -7.86 -10.82
N VAL A 459 9.74 -9.04 -10.47
CA VAL A 459 11.08 -9.55 -10.79
C VAL A 459 11.01 -10.83 -11.60
N GLY A 460 10.19 -11.80 -11.16
CA GLY A 460 10.12 -13.14 -11.77
C GLY A 460 9.76 -13.13 -13.25
N SER A 461 8.96 -12.16 -13.73
CA SER A 461 8.61 -12.01 -15.14
C SER A 461 9.82 -11.79 -16.06
N GLN A 462 10.92 -11.31 -15.53
CA GLN A 462 12.19 -11.10 -16.24
C GLN A 462 13.09 -12.34 -16.21
N HIS A 463 12.73 -13.37 -15.46
CA HIS A 463 13.43 -14.65 -15.32
C HIS A 463 12.53 -15.84 -15.66
N PRO A 464 12.06 -15.95 -16.93
CA PRO A 464 11.04 -16.93 -17.34
C PRO A 464 11.49 -18.39 -17.19
N ASP A 465 12.80 -18.64 -17.15
CA ASP A 465 13.38 -19.98 -16.97
C ASP A 465 13.44 -20.41 -15.48
N THR A 466 13.09 -19.51 -14.55
CA THR A 466 13.07 -19.81 -13.11
C THR A 466 11.64 -20.13 -12.66
N PRO A 467 11.42 -21.20 -11.87
CA PRO A 467 10.09 -21.46 -11.31
C PRO A 467 9.56 -20.28 -10.49
N VAL A 468 8.25 -20.09 -10.50
CA VAL A 468 7.56 -18.99 -9.78
C VAL A 468 7.89 -18.96 -8.28
N GLY A 469 8.17 -20.12 -7.68
CA GLY A 469 8.61 -20.27 -6.29
C GLY A 469 7.46 -20.48 -5.29
N ILE A 470 6.23 -20.23 -5.67
CA ILE A 470 5.00 -20.46 -4.88
C ILE A 470 3.96 -21.23 -5.70
N GLU A 471 2.96 -21.78 -5.04
CA GLU A 471 1.84 -22.44 -5.71
C GLU A 471 0.77 -21.41 -6.11
N LEU A 472 0.44 -21.36 -7.39
CA LEU A 472 -0.59 -20.47 -7.94
C LEU A 472 -1.63 -21.29 -8.73
N PRO A 473 -2.70 -21.78 -8.08
CA PRO A 473 -3.76 -22.45 -8.79
C PRO A 473 -4.49 -21.48 -9.74
N THR A 474 -4.76 -21.91 -10.96
CA THR A 474 -5.58 -21.13 -11.90
C THR A 474 -7.05 -21.17 -11.47
N LEU A 475 -7.86 -20.21 -11.96
CA LEU A 475 -9.30 -20.22 -11.67
C LEU A 475 -9.96 -21.54 -12.16
N ARG A 476 -9.51 -22.09 -13.28
CA ARG A 476 -9.94 -23.41 -13.77
C ARG A 476 -9.67 -24.52 -12.75
N GLN A 477 -8.47 -24.55 -12.16
CA GLN A 477 -8.08 -25.55 -11.16
C GLN A 477 -8.89 -25.41 -9.87
N ALA A 478 -9.05 -24.15 -9.39
CA ALA A 478 -9.84 -23.86 -8.20
C ALA A 478 -11.31 -24.25 -8.36
N LEU A 479 -11.93 -23.94 -9.52
CA LEU A 479 -13.29 -24.34 -9.82
C LEU A 479 -13.43 -25.86 -9.94
N ALA A 480 -12.45 -26.56 -10.53
CA ALA A 480 -12.47 -28.03 -10.61
C ALA A 480 -12.39 -28.68 -9.21
N ALA A 481 -11.64 -28.10 -8.29
CA ALA A 481 -11.57 -28.57 -6.90
C ALA A 481 -12.87 -28.28 -6.13
N GLU A 482 -13.47 -27.10 -6.31
CA GLU A 482 -14.70 -26.69 -5.62
C GLU A 482 -15.95 -27.41 -6.15
N PHE A 483 -15.99 -27.74 -7.45
CA PHE A 483 -17.12 -28.42 -8.12
C PHE A 483 -16.69 -29.77 -8.76
N PRO A 484 -16.31 -30.78 -7.97
CA PRO A 484 -15.74 -32.04 -8.49
C PRO A 484 -16.69 -32.85 -9.35
N GLY A 485 -18.00 -32.56 -9.34
CA GLY A 485 -19.00 -33.16 -10.17
C GLY A 485 -19.32 -32.43 -11.48
N SER A 486 -18.68 -31.29 -11.73
CA SER A 486 -18.95 -30.45 -12.91
C SER A 486 -17.93 -30.68 -14.02
N GLU A 487 -18.39 -30.64 -15.27
CA GLU A 487 -17.50 -30.48 -16.42
C GLU A 487 -17.18 -29.00 -16.61
N ILE A 488 -15.89 -28.67 -16.63
CA ILE A 488 -15.43 -27.27 -16.85
C ILE A 488 -14.82 -27.19 -18.24
N TRP A 489 -15.45 -26.41 -19.11
CA TRP A 489 -14.99 -26.12 -20.46
C TRP A 489 -14.32 -24.75 -20.47
N THR A 490 -13.04 -24.70 -20.84
CA THR A 490 -12.26 -23.48 -20.77
C THR A 490 -11.92 -22.98 -22.16
N VAL A 491 -12.21 -21.69 -22.41
CA VAL A 491 -11.93 -21.00 -23.69
C VAL A 491 -11.43 -19.59 -23.34
N ALA A 492 -10.27 -19.21 -23.85
CA ALA A 492 -9.76 -17.85 -23.62
C ALA A 492 -10.64 -16.77 -24.31
N GLY A 493 -11.16 -17.06 -25.51
CA GLY A 493 -11.97 -16.14 -26.28
C GLY A 493 -11.22 -14.92 -26.82
N ALA A 494 -10.40 -14.28 -25.98
CA ALA A 494 -9.54 -13.14 -26.29
C ALA A 494 -8.26 -13.18 -25.45
N SER A 495 -7.25 -12.39 -25.81
CA SER A 495 -6.14 -12.04 -24.90
C SER A 495 -6.51 -10.85 -24.04
N VAL A 496 -5.67 -10.53 -23.01
CA VAL A 496 -5.95 -9.42 -22.07
C VAL A 496 -6.05 -8.09 -22.82
N ASP A 497 -5.08 -7.76 -23.67
CA ASP A 497 -4.89 -6.46 -24.32
C ASP A 497 -4.87 -6.53 -25.85
N GLY A 498 -5.15 -7.71 -26.44
CA GLY A 498 -5.16 -7.89 -27.88
C GLY A 498 -6.47 -7.47 -28.55
N THR A 499 -6.42 -7.38 -29.89
CA THR A 499 -7.56 -7.00 -30.75
C THR A 499 -8.15 -8.17 -31.55
N ASP A 500 -7.62 -9.39 -31.37
CA ASP A 500 -8.08 -10.59 -32.07
C ASP A 500 -9.40 -11.10 -31.48
N THR A 501 -10.42 -11.18 -32.32
CA THR A 501 -11.76 -11.69 -32.01
C THR A 501 -12.03 -13.10 -32.54
N SER A 502 -11.05 -13.76 -33.15
CA SER A 502 -11.20 -15.09 -33.77
C SER A 502 -11.69 -16.17 -32.80
N GLY A 503 -11.40 -16.04 -31.50
CA GLY A 503 -11.86 -16.94 -30.43
C GLY A 503 -13.33 -16.78 -30.03
N PHE A 504 -14.02 -15.71 -30.45
CA PHE A 504 -15.39 -15.41 -30.01
C PHE A 504 -16.40 -16.49 -30.41
N ALA A 505 -16.29 -17.05 -31.61
CA ALA A 505 -17.21 -18.07 -32.07
C ALA A 505 -17.17 -19.35 -31.19
N GLU A 506 -15.97 -19.79 -30.81
CA GLU A 506 -15.79 -20.94 -29.90
C GLU A 506 -16.30 -20.61 -28.49
N ALA A 507 -16.03 -19.42 -28.00
CA ALA A 507 -16.52 -18.98 -26.69
C ALA A 507 -18.05 -18.94 -26.62
N ILE A 508 -18.73 -18.41 -27.66
CA ILE A 508 -20.17 -18.34 -27.77
C ILE A 508 -20.78 -19.77 -27.87
N ASP A 509 -20.20 -20.66 -28.68
CA ASP A 509 -20.68 -22.02 -28.80
C ASP A 509 -20.51 -22.83 -27.52
N THR A 510 -19.45 -22.59 -26.78
CA THR A 510 -19.21 -23.20 -25.48
C THR A 510 -20.23 -22.69 -24.46
N ALA A 511 -20.45 -21.35 -24.42
CA ALA A 511 -21.43 -20.72 -23.54
C ALA A 511 -22.85 -21.26 -23.74
N ARG A 512 -23.28 -21.45 -24.97
CA ARG A 512 -24.64 -22.00 -25.32
C ARG A 512 -24.90 -23.40 -24.77
N ARG A 513 -23.86 -24.19 -24.55
CA ARG A 513 -23.95 -25.58 -24.09
C ARG A 513 -23.81 -25.74 -22.57
N ALA A 514 -23.42 -24.68 -21.88
CA ALA A 514 -23.21 -24.68 -20.44
C ALA A 514 -24.50 -24.40 -19.66
N ASP A 515 -24.48 -24.72 -18.38
CA ASP A 515 -25.54 -24.35 -17.43
C ASP A 515 -25.32 -22.96 -16.85
N VAL A 516 -24.06 -22.53 -16.80
CA VAL A 516 -23.60 -21.18 -16.38
C VAL A 516 -22.30 -20.83 -17.09
N VAL A 517 -22.10 -19.55 -17.36
CA VAL A 517 -20.87 -18.96 -17.93
C VAL A 517 -20.18 -18.14 -16.87
N ILE A 518 -18.95 -18.49 -16.51
CA ILE A 518 -18.07 -17.67 -15.69
C ILE A 518 -17.09 -16.98 -16.64
N VAL A 519 -17.06 -15.65 -16.63
CA VAL A 519 -16.21 -14.86 -17.54
C VAL A 519 -15.09 -14.21 -16.74
N ALA A 520 -13.88 -14.73 -16.85
CA ALA A 520 -12.69 -14.23 -16.14
C ALA A 520 -12.00 -13.12 -16.95
N LEU A 521 -12.21 -11.88 -16.56
CA LEU A 521 -11.76 -10.68 -17.25
C LEU A 521 -10.85 -9.83 -16.35
N GLY A 522 -10.18 -8.84 -16.91
CA GLY A 522 -9.45 -7.83 -16.19
C GLY A 522 -8.05 -7.58 -16.73
N ASP A 523 -7.09 -7.44 -15.84
CA ASP A 523 -5.75 -6.98 -16.13
C ASP A 523 -4.70 -8.10 -16.21
N ARG A 524 -3.57 -7.73 -16.79
CA ARG A 524 -2.26 -8.32 -16.57
C ARG A 524 -1.41 -7.27 -15.87
N ALA A 525 -1.00 -7.53 -14.62
CA ALA A 525 -0.11 -6.64 -13.89
C ALA A 525 1.30 -6.60 -14.53
N GLY A 526 1.95 -5.45 -14.45
CA GLY A 526 3.31 -5.26 -14.96
C GLY A 526 3.85 -3.87 -14.61
N LEU A 527 5.06 -3.56 -15.08
CA LEU A 527 5.74 -2.28 -14.85
C LEU A 527 6.06 -1.63 -16.19
N PHE A 528 5.99 -0.29 -16.26
CA PHE A 528 6.48 0.54 -17.38
C PHE A 528 6.01 0.06 -18.76
N GLY A 529 4.69 -0.12 -18.91
CA GLY A 529 4.06 -0.57 -20.15
C GLY A 529 4.12 -2.07 -20.44
N ARG A 530 4.69 -2.88 -19.54
CA ARG A 530 4.73 -4.35 -19.68
C ARG A 530 3.47 -5.04 -19.18
N GLY A 531 2.47 -4.28 -18.75
CA GLY A 531 1.17 -4.74 -18.27
C GLY A 531 0.05 -3.79 -18.69
N THR A 532 -1.17 -4.07 -18.24
CA THR A 532 -2.33 -3.18 -18.35
C THR A 532 -2.65 -2.46 -17.05
N SER A 533 -2.04 -2.88 -15.92
CA SER A 533 -2.08 -2.27 -14.60
C SER A 533 -0.69 -2.34 -13.96
N GLY A 534 -0.39 -1.46 -13.03
CA GLY A 534 0.87 -1.33 -12.33
C GLY A 534 1.59 -0.02 -12.65
N GLU A 535 2.77 0.18 -12.07
CA GLU A 535 3.53 1.40 -12.22
C GLU A 535 3.89 1.70 -13.68
N GLY A 536 3.52 2.91 -14.17
CA GLY A 536 3.71 3.31 -15.56
C GLY A 536 2.82 2.57 -16.57
N CYS A 537 1.80 1.83 -16.13
CA CYS A 537 0.78 1.21 -16.94
C CYS A 537 -0.54 2.01 -16.88
N ASP A 538 -0.45 3.32 -17.15
CA ASP A 538 -1.58 4.25 -17.18
C ASP A 538 -2.46 4.00 -18.40
N VAL A 539 -3.76 4.36 -18.29
CA VAL A 539 -4.74 4.16 -19.37
C VAL A 539 -5.42 5.48 -19.74
N GLU A 540 -5.83 5.59 -21.01
CA GLU A 540 -6.59 6.76 -21.50
C GLU A 540 -8.05 6.72 -21.07
N SER A 541 -8.60 5.51 -20.86
CA SER A 541 -10.01 5.23 -20.63
C SER A 541 -10.16 4.09 -19.62
N LEU A 542 -11.27 4.05 -18.89
CA LEU A 542 -11.62 2.96 -17.98
C LEU A 542 -12.47 1.87 -18.68
N GLU A 543 -12.25 1.64 -19.95
CA GLU A 543 -12.74 0.44 -20.66
C GLU A 543 -11.88 -0.77 -20.31
N LEU A 544 -12.50 -1.96 -20.30
CA LEU A 544 -11.72 -3.21 -20.18
C LEU A 544 -10.66 -3.28 -21.30
N PRO A 545 -9.45 -3.76 -20.99
CA PRO A 545 -8.37 -3.80 -21.99
C PRO A 545 -8.71 -4.63 -23.21
N GLY A 546 -8.17 -4.27 -24.37
CA GLY A 546 -8.33 -5.01 -25.62
C GLY A 546 -9.78 -5.13 -26.08
N VAL A 547 -10.22 -6.35 -26.41
CA VAL A 547 -11.59 -6.66 -26.87
C VAL A 547 -12.44 -7.38 -25.82
N GLN A 548 -12.03 -7.33 -24.55
CA GLN A 548 -12.71 -8.02 -23.47
C GLN A 548 -14.18 -7.56 -23.30
N GLN A 549 -14.48 -6.25 -23.45
CA GLN A 549 -15.86 -5.77 -23.39
C GLN A 549 -16.71 -6.32 -24.53
N GLN A 550 -16.16 -6.44 -25.74
CA GLN A 550 -16.85 -7.01 -26.89
C GLN A 550 -17.15 -8.51 -26.66
N LEU A 551 -16.21 -9.25 -26.08
CA LEU A 551 -16.42 -10.65 -25.70
C LEU A 551 -17.54 -10.78 -24.67
N LEU A 552 -17.53 -9.95 -23.62
CA LEU A 552 -18.55 -9.92 -22.58
C LEU A 552 -19.93 -9.63 -23.16
N ASP A 553 -20.05 -8.60 -24.01
CA ASP A 553 -21.32 -8.25 -24.66
C ASP A 553 -21.85 -9.38 -25.53
N ALA A 554 -20.98 -10.08 -26.30
CA ALA A 554 -21.36 -11.21 -27.10
C ALA A 554 -21.85 -12.42 -26.27
N LEU A 555 -21.28 -12.62 -25.08
CA LEU A 555 -21.69 -13.68 -24.15
C LEU A 555 -23.04 -13.36 -23.47
N LEU A 556 -23.33 -12.09 -23.17
CA LEU A 556 -24.62 -11.68 -22.62
C LEU A 556 -25.79 -11.99 -23.59
N ASP A 557 -25.54 -11.97 -24.89
CA ASP A 557 -26.56 -12.28 -25.92
C ASP A 557 -26.84 -13.79 -26.09
N VAL A 558 -26.11 -14.68 -25.37
CA VAL A 558 -26.27 -16.14 -25.52
C VAL A 558 -27.51 -16.69 -24.84
N GLY A 559 -27.98 -16.04 -23.76
CA GLY A 559 -29.13 -16.46 -22.96
C GLY A 559 -28.82 -17.46 -21.83
N THR A 560 -27.58 -17.97 -21.73
CA THR A 560 -27.12 -18.73 -20.57
C THR A 560 -26.75 -17.71 -19.47
N PRO A 561 -27.02 -17.96 -18.16
CA PRO A 561 -26.60 -17.04 -17.10
C PRO A 561 -25.09 -16.73 -17.13
N VAL A 562 -24.72 -15.46 -17.18
CA VAL A 562 -23.34 -14.98 -17.27
C VAL A 562 -22.93 -14.35 -15.96
N VAL A 563 -21.79 -14.78 -15.43
CA VAL A 563 -21.17 -14.30 -14.19
C VAL A 563 -19.76 -13.77 -14.49
N PRO A 564 -19.57 -12.48 -14.77
CA PRO A 564 -18.24 -11.87 -14.86
C PRO A 564 -17.53 -11.88 -13.51
N VAL A 565 -16.25 -12.29 -13.55
CA VAL A 565 -15.29 -12.24 -12.44
C VAL A 565 -14.14 -11.33 -12.87
N LEU A 566 -14.01 -10.18 -12.21
CA LEU A 566 -13.03 -9.15 -12.53
C LEU A 566 -11.77 -9.33 -11.68
N LEU A 567 -10.67 -9.72 -12.32
CA LEU A 567 -9.31 -9.82 -11.77
C LEU A 567 -8.54 -8.60 -12.30
N ALA A 568 -8.62 -7.44 -11.59
CA ALA A 568 -8.22 -6.17 -12.19
C ALA A 568 -7.58 -5.22 -11.17
N GLY A 569 -6.53 -4.51 -11.58
CA GLY A 569 -5.83 -3.54 -10.74
C GLY A 569 -6.53 -2.19 -10.59
N ARG A 570 -7.66 -1.98 -11.27
CA ARG A 570 -8.45 -0.74 -11.22
C ARG A 570 -9.93 -1.00 -11.45
N PRO A 571 -10.83 -0.01 -11.14
CA PRO A 571 -12.24 -0.11 -11.48
C PRO A 571 -12.45 0.15 -12.97
N TYR A 572 -13.16 -0.74 -13.66
CA TYR A 572 -13.56 -0.61 -15.07
C TYR A 572 -15.04 -0.37 -15.21
N ALA A 573 -15.43 0.38 -16.25
CA ALA A 573 -16.82 0.46 -16.67
C ALA A 573 -17.24 -0.84 -17.36
N LEU A 574 -18.33 -1.47 -16.89
CA LEU A 574 -18.74 -2.80 -17.30
C LEU A 574 -19.90 -2.80 -18.34
N GLY A 575 -20.27 -1.62 -18.84
CA GLY A 575 -21.28 -1.48 -19.87
C GLY A 575 -22.61 -2.17 -19.53
N ARG A 576 -23.12 -2.96 -20.47
CA ARG A 576 -24.39 -3.71 -20.33
C ARG A 576 -24.38 -4.72 -19.18
N ALA A 577 -23.23 -5.23 -18.79
CA ALA A 577 -23.13 -6.24 -17.74
C ALA A 577 -23.64 -5.76 -16.38
N VAL A 578 -23.63 -4.45 -16.13
CA VAL A 578 -24.18 -3.86 -14.88
C VAL A 578 -25.66 -4.25 -14.67
N THR A 579 -26.44 -4.39 -15.74
CA THR A 579 -27.89 -4.67 -15.70
C THR A 579 -28.27 -6.02 -16.26
N GLU A 580 -27.44 -6.66 -17.07
CA GLU A 580 -27.78 -7.88 -17.83
C GLU A 580 -27.03 -9.11 -17.33
N ALA A 581 -25.93 -8.97 -16.59
CA ALA A 581 -25.24 -10.12 -16.00
C ALA A 581 -26.07 -10.74 -14.86
N ALA A 582 -26.04 -12.06 -14.75
CA ALA A 582 -26.73 -12.81 -13.69
C ALA A 582 -26.13 -12.50 -12.30
N ALA A 583 -24.82 -12.29 -12.23
CA ALA A 583 -24.12 -11.75 -11.07
C ALA A 583 -22.82 -11.07 -11.53
N LEU A 584 -22.29 -10.15 -10.73
CA LEU A 584 -21.00 -9.47 -10.96
C LEU A 584 -20.11 -9.64 -9.75
N VAL A 585 -18.87 -10.09 -9.95
CA VAL A 585 -17.88 -10.33 -8.90
C VAL A 585 -16.62 -9.52 -9.19
N GLN A 586 -16.21 -8.66 -8.24
CA GLN A 586 -14.95 -7.90 -8.27
C GLN A 586 -13.99 -8.46 -7.23
N THR A 587 -12.75 -8.76 -7.62
CA THR A 587 -11.76 -9.34 -6.70
C THR A 587 -10.50 -8.50 -6.56
N PHE A 588 -10.29 -7.53 -7.45
CA PHE A 588 -8.99 -6.90 -7.68
C PHE A 588 -7.91 -7.97 -7.97
N PHE A 589 -6.67 -7.80 -7.46
CA PHE A 589 -5.66 -8.87 -7.48
C PHE A 589 -5.61 -9.53 -6.10
N PRO A 590 -6.24 -10.69 -5.95
CA PRO A 590 -6.53 -11.27 -4.65
C PRO A 590 -5.38 -12.13 -4.07
N GLY A 591 -4.16 -12.10 -4.66
CA GLY A 591 -3.01 -12.87 -4.19
C GLY A 591 -3.09 -14.37 -4.50
N GLU A 592 -2.12 -15.13 -3.98
CA GLU A 592 -1.93 -16.56 -4.33
C GLU A 592 -3.14 -17.46 -4.06
N ALA A 593 -3.90 -17.20 -3.00
CA ALA A 593 -5.12 -17.94 -2.64
C ALA A 593 -6.39 -17.36 -3.30
N GLY A 594 -6.26 -16.41 -4.21
CA GLY A 594 -7.38 -15.64 -4.75
C GLY A 594 -8.36 -16.43 -5.58
N THR A 595 -7.88 -17.36 -6.41
CA THR A 595 -8.77 -18.20 -7.25
C THR A 595 -9.62 -19.16 -6.42
N GLU A 596 -9.07 -19.69 -5.31
CA GLU A 596 -9.78 -20.52 -4.36
C GLU A 596 -10.85 -19.72 -3.60
N ALA A 597 -10.54 -18.47 -3.23
CA ALA A 597 -11.49 -17.54 -2.60
C ALA A 597 -12.66 -17.22 -3.54
N VAL A 598 -12.39 -16.98 -4.83
CA VAL A 598 -13.42 -16.79 -5.86
C VAL A 598 -14.31 -18.03 -5.97
N ALA A 599 -13.71 -19.20 -6.11
CA ALA A 599 -14.46 -20.47 -6.21
C ALA A 599 -15.35 -20.70 -4.98
N ALA A 600 -14.84 -20.40 -3.78
CA ALA A 600 -15.57 -20.51 -2.51
C ALA A 600 -16.78 -19.56 -2.43
N VAL A 601 -16.63 -18.36 -2.95
CA VAL A 601 -17.75 -17.39 -3.06
C VAL A 601 -18.77 -17.89 -4.07
N LEU A 602 -18.34 -18.33 -5.27
CA LEU A 602 -19.25 -18.81 -6.31
C LEU A 602 -20.07 -20.04 -5.86
N SER A 603 -19.50 -20.93 -5.05
CA SER A 603 -20.20 -22.10 -4.49
C SER A 603 -21.09 -21.77 -3.28
N GLY A 604 -20.85 -20.62 -2.63
CA GLY A 604 -21.49 -20.21 -1.39
C GLY A 604 -20.91 -20.86 -0.13
N ARG A 605 -19.76 -21.52 -0.23
CA ARG A 605 -18.97 -21.95 0.94
C ARG A 605 -18.54 -20.74 1.77
N VAL A 606 -18.24 -19.64 1.09
CA VAL A 606 -17.99 -18.32 1.69
C VAL A 606 -19.14 -17.38 1.33
N ASN A 607 -19.70 -16.71 2.33
CA ASN A 607 -20.64 -15.62 2.12
C ASN A 607 -19.86 -14.32 1.85
N PRO A 608 -19.96 -13.71 0.65
CA PRO A 608 -19.19 -12.53 0.31
C PRO A 608 -19.48 -11.38 1.29
N SER A 609 -18.43 -10.71 1.72
CA SER A 609 -18.51 -9.60 2.69
C SER A 609 -17.64 -8.41 2.32
N GLY A 610 -16.94 -8.48 1.20
CA GLY A 610 -16.13 -7.38 0.68
C GLY A 610 -16.98 -6.17 0.29
N ARG A 611 -16.38 -5.00 0.34
CA ARG A 611 -16.99 -3.71 -0.02
C ARG A 611 -16.04 -2.94 -0.95
N LEU A 612 -16.58 -2.23 -1.93
CA LEU A 612 -15.77 -1.46 -2.88
C LEU A 612 -14.94 -0.37 -2.17
N PRO A 613 -13.62 -0.41 -2.25
CA PRO A 613 -12.76 0.67 -1.75
C PRO A 613 -12.65 1.83 -2.76
N VAL A 614 -13.13 1.61 -3.99
CA VAL A 614 -13.20 2.57 -5.09
C VAL A 614 -14.53 2.41 -5.82
N SER A 615 -15.09 3.50 -6.31
CA SER A 615 -16.33 3.47 -7.10
C SER A 615 -16.09 2.85 -8.47
N ILE A 616 -17.04 2.04 -8.96
CA ILE A 616 -17.05 1.51 -10.34
C ILE A 616 -17.72 2.52 -11.27
N PRO A 617 -17.05 3.06 -12.29
CA PRO A 617 -17.64 4.05 -13.17
C PRO A 617 -18.76 3.45 -14.05
N ALA A 618 -19.82 4.23 -14.28
CA ALA A 618 -20.88 3.80 -15.20
C ALA A 618 -20.45 3.88 -16.68
N ARG A 619 -19.51 4.77 -16.97
CA ARG A 619 -18.97 5.01 -18.33
C ARG A 619 -17.46 5.26 -18.26
N PRO A 620 -16.69 4.81 -19.25
CA PRO A 620 -15.22 4.77 -19.16
C PRO A 620 -14.54 6.15 -19.15
N GLY A 621 -15.20 7.18 -19.69
CA GLY A 621 -14.60 8.52 -19.80
C GLY A 621 -15.02 9.50 -18.71
N VAL A 622 -15.85 9.09 -17.75
CA VAL A 622 -16.38 10.00 -16.72
C VAL A 622 -15.40 10.17 -15.58
N GLN A 623 -14.99 11.42 -15.33
CA GLN A 623 -14.09 11.81 -14.23
C GLN A 623 -14.56 13.13 -13.58
N PRO A 624 -14.32 13.35 -12.29
CA PRO A 624 -13.89 12.36 -11.30
C PRO A 624 -15.03 11.38 -10.98
N SER A 625 -14.71 10.11 -10.74
CA SER A 625 -15.68 9.07 -10.38
C SER A 625 -15.72 8.78 -8.87
N THR A 626 -15.00 9.53 -8.06
CA THR A 626 -14.94 9.35 -6.59
C THR A 626 -16.18 9.92 -5.90
N TYR A 627 -16.63 9.25 -4.83
CA TYR A 627 -17.80 9.70 -4.06
C TYR A 627 -17.56 11.01 -3.27
N LEU A 628 -16.29 11.32 -2.93
CA LEU A 628 -15.87 12.56 -2.27
C LEU A 628 -15.96 13.75 -3.25
N ALA A 629 -17.15 14.12 -3.59
CA ALA A 629 -17.43 15.18 -4.54
C ALA A 629 -18.42 16.22 -3.96
N ALA A 630 -18.22 17.47 -4.32
CA ALA A 630 -19.16 18.53 -4.00
C ALA A 630 -20.47 18.39 -4.82
N ARG A 631 -21.56 19.01 -4.35
CA ARG A 631 -22.86 18.93 -5.03
C ARG A 631 -22.81 19.30 -6.52
N LEU A 632 -22.01 20.31 -6.90
CA LEU A 632 -21.88 20.74 -8.29
C LEU A 632 -21.07 19.77 -9.17
N ALA A 633 -20.40 18.79 -8.59
CA ALA A 633 -19.73 17.71 -9.34
C ALA A 633 -20.68 16.53 -9.62
N GLY A 634 -21.90 16.54 -9.08
CA GLY A 634 -22.93 15.55 -9.36
C GLY A 634 -23.67 15.81 -10.67
N PRO A 635 -24.67 14.96 -11.02
CA PRO A 635 -25.50 15.13 -12.21
C PRO A 635 -26.29 16.45 -12.13
N SER A 636 -26.46 17.13 -13.26
CA SER A 636 -27.18 18.41 -13.33
C SER A 636 -27.81 18.61 -14.70
N GLU A 637 -28.85 19.48 -14.76
CA GLU A 637 -29.51 19.86 -16.00
C GLU A 637 -28.64 20.74 -16.93
N VAL A 638 -27.55 21.29 -16.40
CA VAL A 638 -26.65 22.18 -17.15
C VAL A 638 -25.36 21.48 -17.62
N SER A 639 -25.26 20.14 -17.45
CA SER A 639 -24.17 19.30 -17.95
C SER A 639 -24.74 18.10 -18.71
N SER A 640 -24.18 17.82 -19.88
CA SER A 640 -24.52 16.62 -20.67
C SER A 640 -23.92 15.32 -20.11
N THR A 641 -23.07 15.43 -19.10
CA THR A 641 -22.36 14.28 -18.51
C THR A 641 -22.94 13.96 -17.13
N ASP A 642 -23.36 12.71 -16.95
CA ASP A 642 -23.77 12.19 -15.65
C ASP A 642 -22.58 11.42 -15.01
N PRO A 643 -22.00 11.90 -13.91
CA PRO A 643 -20.87 11.28 -13.22
C PRO A 643 -21.28 10.17 -12.23
N THR A 644 -22.57 9.84 -12.12
CA THR A 644 -23.05 8.81 -11.19
C THR A 644 -22.35 7.48 -11.48
N PRO A 645 -21.71 6.85 -10.47
CA PRO A 645 -21.07 5.55 -10.65
C PRO A 645 -22.08 4.44 -10.86
N ALA A 646 -21.69 3.34 -11.50
CA ALA A 646 -22.49 2.12 -11.58
C ALA A 646 -22.65 1.48 -10.18
N PHE A 647 -21.55 1.45 -9.42
CA PHE A 647 -21.54 1.03 -8.02
C PHE A 647 -20.65 2.01 -7.22
N GLY A 648 -21.21 2.59 -6.16
CA GLY A 648 -20.52 3.59 -5.34
C GLY A 648 -19.53 2.96 -4.34
N PHE A 649 -18.65 3.79 -3.80
CA PHE A 649 -17.76 3.44 -2.70
C PHE A 649 -18.51 2.76 -1.55
N GLY A 650 -17.92 1.73 -0.97
CA GLY A 650 -18.51 0.95 0.12
C GLY A 650 -19.57 -0.08 -0.31
N HIS A 651 -19.93 -0.13 -1.61
CA HIS A 651 -20.94 -1.07 -2.11
C HIS A 651 -20.42 -2.51 -2.12
N GLY A 652 -21.33 -3.44 -1.80
CA GLY A 652 -21.15 -4.88 -1.86
C GLY A 652 -22.32 -5.57 -1.19
N ILE A 653 -22.74 -6.72 -1.70
CA ILE A 653 -23.85 -7.52 -1.17
C ILE A 653 -23.35 -8.90 -0.73
N GLY A 654 -24.12 -9.54 0.15
CA GLY A 654 -23.91 -10.91 0.57
C GLY A 654 -25.05 -11.83 0.15
N TYR A 655 -24.95 -13.09 0.56
CA TYR A 655 -26.01 -14.09 0.38
C TYR A 655 -27.04 -14.08 1.51
N THR A 656 -26.99 -13.10 2.42
CA THR A 656 -27.96 -12.88 3.48
C THR A 656 -28.40 -11.43 3.47
N THR A 657 -29.48 -11.12 4.19
CA THR A 657 -30.05 -9.78 4.28
C THR A 657 -30.03 -9.27 5.72
N PHE A 658 -30.00 -7.94 5.88
CA PHE A 658 -30.01 -7.31 7.18
C PHE A 658 -31.09 -6.23 7.27
N ASP A 659 -31.80 -6.20 8.41
CA ASP A 659 -32.69 -5.13 8.78
C ASP A 659 -31.99 -4.13 9.70
N TRP A 660 -32.18 -2.84 9.40
CA TRP A 660 -31.64 -1.70 10.13
C TRP A 660 -32.80 -0.92 10.73
N THR A 661 -33.00 -1.00 12.03
CA THR A 661 -34.20 -0.48 12.69
C THR A 661 -33.89 0.20 14.02
N ASP A 662 -34.92 0.80 14.63
CA ASP A 662 -34.89 1.35 15.99
C ASP A 662 -33.71 2.32 16.23
N LEU A 663 -33.57 3.31 15.28
CA LEU A 663 -32.61 4.39 15.48
C LEU A 663 -33.01 5.23 16.71
N ARG A 664 -32.07 5.43 17.62
CA ARG A 664 -32.19 6.28 18.79
C ARG A 664 -31.09 7.32 18.79
N ILE A 665 -31.46 8.56 18.99
CA ILE A 665 -30.53 9.69 19.12
C ILE A 665 -30.37 9.93 20.63
N GLU A 666 -29.30 9.41 21.22
CA GLU A 666 -29.01 9.51 22.66
C GLU A 666 -28.50 10.92 23.01
N ARG A 667 -27.73 11.54 22.10
CA ARG A 667 -27.22 12.90 22.19
C ARG A 667 -27.12 13.52 20.81
N GLY A 668 -28.21 14.19 20.37
CA GLY A 668 -28.30 14.82 19.04
C GLY A 668 -27.71 16.22 18.98
N THR A 669 -27.46 16.87 20.12
CA THR A 669 -26.86 18.21 20.21
C THR A 669 -25.70 18.20 21.21
N THR A 670 -24.58 18.82 20.84
CA THR A 670 -23.40 18.97 21.72
C THR A 670 -22.61 20.23 21.34
N GLY A 671 -21.62 20.60 22.15
CA GLY A 671 -20.67 21.66 21.80
C GLY A 671 -19.72 21.23 20.68
N THR A 672 -19.03 22.21 20.06
CA THR A 672 -18.00 21.96 19.02
C THR A 672 -16.81 21.13 19.54
N ASP A 673 -16.70 20.88 20.83
CA ASP A 673 -15.71 20.04 21.52
C ASP A 673 -16.28 18.72 22.08
N GLY A 674 -17.60 18.50 21.91
CA GLY A 674 -18.32 17.39 22.51
C GLY A 674 -18.33 16.11 21.65
N THR A 675 -19.25 15.22 21.99
CA THR A 675 -19.49 13.96 21.30
C THR A 675 -20.99 13.77 21.08
N LEU A 676 -21.40 13.51 19.86
CA LEU A 676 -22.74 13.08 19.48
C LEU A 676 -22.87 11.59 19.72
N ALA A 677 -24.06 11.10 20.08
CA ALA A 677 -24.28 9.69 20.38
C ALA A 677 -25.62 9.21 19.81
N LEU A 678 -25.58 8.04 19.19
CA LEU A 678 -26.77 7.38 18.64
C LEU A 678 -26.63 5.85 18.72
N SER A 679 -27.73 5.15 18.56
CA SER A 679 -27.73 3.71 18.49
C SER A 679 -28.86 3.21 17.58
N PHE A 680 -28.69 1.99 17.02
CA PHE A 680 -29.71 1.33 16.21
C PHE A 680 -29.63 -0.20 16.39
N ALA A 681 -30.65 -0.92 15.92
CA ALA A 681 -30.66 -2.37 15.87
C ALA A 681 -30.31 -2.87 14.47
N LEU A 682 -29.34 -3.79 14.39
CA LEU A 682 -28.98 -4.54 13.18
C LEU A 682 -29.37 -5.99 13.38
N ARG A 683 -30.15 -6.57 12.44
CA ARG A 683 -30.60 -7.94 12.50
C ARG A 683 -30.31 -8.68 11.21
N ASN A 684 -29.74 -9.86 11.28
CA ASN A 684 -29.65 -10.79 10.13
C ASN A 684 -31.03 -11.43 9.90
N THR A 685 -31.64 -11.15 8.75
CA THR A 685 -32.98 -11.64 8.38
C THR A 685 -32.94 -12.82 7.41
N GLY A 686 -31.74 -13.21 6.94
CA GLY A 686 -31.57 -14.35 6.04
C GLY A 686 -31.38 -15.67 6.79
N ASP A 687 -30.96 -16.68 6.05
CA ASP A 687 -30.87 -18.08 6.49
C ASP A 687 -29.44 -18.59 6.73
N ARG A 688 -28.45 -17.70 6.66
CA ARG A 688 -27.03 -18.01 6.88
C ARG A 688 -26.31 -16.91 7.65
N THR A 689 -25.22 -17.27 8.29
CA THR A 689 -24.30 -16.31 8.95
C THR A 689 -23.81 -15.32 7.91
N GLY A 690 -23.79 -14.04 8.27
CA GLY A 690 -23.32 -12.98 7.40
C GLY A 690 -22.65 -11.84 8.14
N THR A 691 -21.79 -11.14 7.42
CA THR A 691 -21.10 -9.95 7.94
C THR A 691 -21.58 -8.72 7.19
N GLU A 692 -22.12 -7.75 7.94
CA GLU A 692 -22.43 -6.43 7.41
C GLU A 692 -21.35 -5.43 7.82
N THR A 693 -21.01 -4.53 6.88
CA THR A 693 -20.11 -3.41 7.16
C THR A 693 -20.93 -2.16 7.36
N VAL A 694 -21.18 -1.81 8.62
CA VAL A 694 -21.83 -0.54 8.99
C VAL A 694 -20.89 0.61 8.67
N GLN A 695 -21.33 1.55 7.84
CA GLN A 695 -20.57 2.71 7.41
C GLN A 695 -21.28 4.00 7.89
N LEU A 696 -20.50 4.95 8.39
CA LEU A 696 -21.01 6.24 8.89
C LEU A 696 -20.56 7.36 7.96
N TYR A 697 -21.52 8.04 7.35
CA TYR A 697 -21.24 9.20 6.50
C TYR A 697 -21.77 10.48 7.15
N LEU A 698 -20.90 11.48 7.24
CA LEU A 698 -21.24 12.80 7.74
C LEU A 698 -21.51 13.74 6.56
N HIS A 699 -22.66 14.40 6.58
CA HIS A 699 -23.05 15.48 5.70
C HIS A 699 -23.14 16.79 6.50
N ASP A 700 -22.47 17.82 6.02
CA ASP A 700 -22.56 19.19 6.52
C ASP A 700 -23.35 20.03 5.49
N PRO A 701 -24.62 20.36 5.75
CA PRO A 701 -25.47 21.03 4.76
C PRO A 701 -25.08 22.48 4.51
N VAL A 702 -24.45 23.15 5.49
CA VAL A 702 -24.06 24.56 5.41
C VAL A 702 -22.75 24.81 6.15
N ALA A 703 -21.67 24.94 5.42
CA ALA A 703 -20.34 25.28 5.93
C ALA A 703 -19.80 26.57 5.30
N SER A 704 -18.76 27.16 5.90
CA SER A 704 -18.12 28.38 5.38
C SER A 704 -17.35 28.17 4.07
N VAL A 705 -17.08 26.92 3.69
CA VAL A 705 -16.52 26.50 2.40
C VAL A 705 -17.29 25.32 1.84
N VAL A 706 -17.24 25.12 0.54
CA VAL A 706 -17.89 23.96 -0.12
C VAL A 706 -17.35 22.66 0.45
N GLN A 707 -18.27 21.79 0.88
CA GLN A 707 -17.96 20.46 1.40
C GLN A 707 -18.38 19.37 0.40
N PRO A 708 -17.78 18.16 0.45
CA PRO A 708 -18.35 16.99 -0.20
C PRO A 708 -19.78 16.74 0.26
N VAL A 709 -20.62 16.14 -0.61
CA VAL A 709 -22.00 15.78 -0.25
C VAL A 709 -22.04 14.92 1.01
N GLN A 710 -21.03 14.10 1.20
CA GLN A 710 -20.81 13.31 2.41
C GLN A 710 -19.36 12.80 2.47
N ARG A 711 -18.91 12.40 3.65
CA ARG A 711 -17.62 11.77 3.85
C ARG A 711 -17.70 10.68 4.91
N LEU A 712 -16.97 9.57 4.70
CA LEU A 712 -16.87 8.49 5.68
C LEU A 712 -16.14 9.01 6.94
N VAL A 713 -16.72 8.73 8.11
CA VAL A 713 -16.15 9.13 9.41
C VAL A 713 -16.04 7.95 10.39
N GLY A 714 -16.49 6.77 9.98
CA GLY A 714 -16.38 5.55 10.75
C GLY A 714 -16.97 4.37 10.02
N TYR A 715 -16.50 3.18 10.33
CA TYR A 715 -17.06 1.91 9.88
C TYR A 715 -16.80 0.79 10.87
N ARG A 716 -17.64 -0.26 10.81
CA ARG A 716 -17.49 -1.47 11.63
C ARG A 716 -18.06 -2.68 10.93
N ARG A 717 -17.31 -3.78 10.89
CA ARG A 717 -17.81 -5.10 10.48
C ARG A 717 -18.55 -5.75 11.63
N ILE A 718 -19.74 -6.28 11.38
CA ILE A 718 -20.58 -6.96 12.37
C ILE A 718 -21.07 -8.28 11.77
N THR A 719 -20.68 -9.38 12.37
CA THR A 719 -21.10 -10.74 11.96
C THR A 719 -22.25 -11.18 12.83
N LEU A 720 -23.34 -11.64 12.22
CA LEU A 720 -24.55 -12.12 12.88
C LEU A 720 -24.99 -13.46 12.32
N GLU A 721 -25.42 -14.34 13.22
CA GLU A 721 -26.06 -15.60 12.87
C GLU A 721 -27.49 -15.38 12.33
N PRO A 722 -28.09 -16.35 11.62
CA PRO A 722 -29.48 -16.25 11.17
C PRO A 722 -30.45 -15.88 12.29
N GLY A 723 -31.18 -14.78 12.09
CA GLY A 723 -32.14 -14.24 13.07
C GLY A 723 -31.52 -13.46 14.25
N GLU A 724 -30.19 -13.46 14.38
CA GLU A 724 -29.48 -12.72 15.43
C GLU A 724 -29.62 -11.21 15.23
N GLN A 725 -29.71 -10.48 16.34
CA GLN A 725 -29.78 -9.03 16.38
C GLN A 725 -28.73 -8.47 17.35
N ALA A 726 -28.03 -7.41 16.94
CA ALA A 726 -27.14 -6.63 17.79
C ALA A 726 -27.65 -5.20 17.94
N ARG A 727 -27.43 -4.60 19.10
CA ARG A 727 -27.54 -3.14 19.28
C ARG A 727 -26.21 -2.50 18.93
N VAL A 728 -26.20 -1.64 17.92
CA VAL A 728 -25.00 -0.89 17.53
C VAL A 728 -25.02 0.47 18.22
N LEU A 729 -23.97 0.77 18.96
CA LEU A 729 -23.78 2.04 19.68
C LEU A 729 -22.70 2.84 18.92
N ILE A 730 -22.96 4.13 18.73
CA ILE A 730 -22.10 5.01 17.92
C ILE A 730 -21.86 6.30 18.68
N ASP A 731 -20.59 6.62 18.94
CA ASP A 731 -20.15 7.90 19.49
C ASP A 731 -19.30 8.63 18.43
N VAL A 732 -19.75 9.84 18.04
CA VAL A 732 -19.12 10.67 17.01
C VAL A 732 -18.55 11.92 17.64
N PRO A 733 -17.23 12.05 17.81
CA PRO A 733 -16.59 13.29 18.22
C PRO A 733 -16.85 14.43 17.25
N ALA A 734 -17.14 15.63 17.77
CA ALA A 734 -17.31 16.83 16.95
C ALA A 734 -16.09 17.15 16.07
N ASP A 735 -14.89 16.70 16.48
CA ASP A 735 -13.64 16.82 15.71
C ASP A 735 -13.78 16.24 14.29
N LEU A 736 -14.59 15.20 14.11
CA LEU A 736 -14.83 14.58 12.80
C LEU A 736 -15.66 15.45 11.85
N ALA A 737 -16.33 16.50 12.35
CA ALA A 737 -16.98 17.49 11.53
C ALA A 737 -16.00 18.57 11.03
N SER A 738 -14.73 18.56 11.45
CA SER A 738 -13.75 19.56 11.05
C SER A 738 -13.37 19.49 9.57
N PHE A 739 -13.03 20.65 9.02
CA PHE A 739 -12.52 20.84 7.66
C PHE A 739 -11.57 22.04 7.63
N THR A 740 -10.81 22.18 6.54
CA THR A 740 -9.92 23.32 6.34
C THR A 740 -10.69 24.54 5.85
N GLY A 741 -10.73 25.60 6.66
CA GLY A 741 -11.43 26.86 6.40
C GLY A 741 -10.74 27.72 5.33
N ARG A 742 -11.29 28.93 5.11
CA ARG A 742 -10.75 29.90 4.13
C ARG A 742 -9.37 30.44 4.53
N ASP A 743 -9.07 30.43 5.82
CA ASP A 743 -7.80 30.89 6.41
C ASP A 743 -6.72 29.78 6.44
N GLY A 744 -7.00 28.62 5.86
CA GLY A 744 -6.10 27.47 5.86
C GLY A 744 -6.05 26.68 7.18
N ARG A 745 -6.85 27.09 8.20
CA ARG A 745 -6.89 26.40 9.49
C ARG A 745 -8.00 25.35 9.50
N ARG A 746 -7.74 24.22 10.12
CA ARG A 746 -8.75 23.21 10.39
C ARG A 746 -9.68 23.70 11.50
N THR A 747 -10.98 23.63 11.28
CA THR A 747 -12.01 24.20 12.18
C THR A 747 -13.23 23.31 12.25
N VAL A 748 -13.84 23.17 13.43
CA VAL A 748 -15.20 22.68 13.64
C VAL A 748 -16.10 23.91 13.72
N GLU A 749 -17.11 23.97 12.86
CA GLU A 749 -18.13 25.04 12.89
C GLU A 749 -19.38 24.58 13.64
N PRO A 750 -20.07 25.45 14.37
CA PRO A 750 -21.39 25.17 14.89
C PRO A 750 -22.40 25.14 13.74
N GLY A 751 -23.37 24.25 13.80
CA GLY A 751 -24.38 24.12 12.75
C GLY A 751 -25.18 22.84 12.81
N ALA A 752 -26.06 22.66 11.86
CA ALA A 752 -26.74 21.40 11.62
C ALA A 752 -25.79 20.41 10.94
N LEU A 753 -25.90 19.15 11.29
CA LEU A 753 -25.20 18.03 10.67
C LEU A 753 -26.21 16.93 10.38
N GLU A 754 -25.97 16.13 9.37
CA GLU A 754 -26.71 14.91 9.09
C GLU A 754 -25.75 13.72 9.16
N LEU A 755 -26.04 12.73 9.98
CA LEU A 755 -25.30 11.48 10.01
C LEU A 755 -26.11 10.37 9.34
N ARG A 756 -25.52 9.73 8.34
CA ARG A 756 -26.09 8.60 7.60
C ARG A 756 -25.44 7.31 8.07
N VAL A 757 -26.27 6.37 8.54
CA VAL A 757 -25.85 5.00 8.81
C VAL A 757 -26.19 4.18 7.60
N ALA A 758 -25.19 3.61 6.95
CA ALA A 758 -25.30 3.17 5.56
C ALA A 758 -24.59 1.82 5.33
N ALA A 759 -25.00 1.13 4.27
CA ALA A 759 -24.27 -0.02 3.71
C ALA A 759 -23.25 0.41 2.63
N SER A 760 -23.41 1.61 2.08
CA SER A 760 -22.49 2.20 1.10
C SER A 760 -22.70 3.72 1.00
N SER A 761 -21.82 4.42 0.27
CA SER A 761 -21.99 5.84 -0.03
C SER A 761 -23.28 6.18 -0.79
N THR A 762 -23.91 5.20 -1.43
CA THR A 762 -25.16 5.37 -2.20
C THR A 762 -26.39 4.76 -1.52
N THR A 763 -26.22 4.02 -0.41
CA THR A 763 -27.32 3.31 0.25
C THR A 763 -27.32 3.58 1.75
N ALA A 764 -27.98 4.68 2.16
CA ALA A 764 -28.23 4.98 3.56
C ALA A 764 -29.51 4.27 4.02
N HIS A 765 -29.44 3.57 5.16
CA HIS A 765 -30.58 2.91 5.79
C HIS A 765 -31.23 3.77 6.86
N LEU A 766 -30.42 4.52 7.61
CA LEU A 766 -30.88 5.39 8.69
C LEU A 766 -30.23 6.75 8.58
N THR A 767 -30.97 7.81 8.95
CA THR A 767 -30.46 9.19 8.94
C THR A 767 -30.81 9.85 10.27
N ALA A 768 -29.85 10.58 10.84
CA ALA A 768 -30.02 11.33 12.07
C ALA A 768 -29.65 12.80 11.83
N ASP A 769 -30.60 13.72 12.12
CA ASP A 769 -30.35 15.15 12.20
C ASP A 769 -29.67 15.46 13.54
N LEU A 770 -28.51 16.08 13.49
CA LEU A 770 -27.66 16.40 14.62
C LEU A 770 -27.30 17.88 14.61
N ARG A 771 -26.73 18.37 15.72
CA ARG A 771 -26.38 19.77 15.85
C ARG A 771 -25.12 19.97 16.70
N LEU A 772 -24.26 20.86 16.24
CA LEU A 772 -23.17 21.42 17.05
C LEU A 772 -23.51 22.85 17.45
N ASP A 773 -23.41 23.17 18.74
CA ASP A 773 -23.64 24.49 19.30
C ASP A 773 -22.32 25.11 19.81
N GLY A 774 -22.32 26.45 20.00
CA GLY A 774 -21.16 27.17 20.54
C GLY A 774 -20.36 27.93 19.47
N PRO A 775 -19.14 28.38 19.82
CA PRO A 775 -18.28 29.07 18.85
C PRO A 775 -17.60 28.09 17.91
N ALA A 776 -17.18 28.57 16.73
CA ALA A 776 -16.27 27.83 15.88
C ALA A 776 -14.95 27.56 16.64
N ARG A 777 -14.44 26.31 16.52
CA ARG A 777 -13.26 25.87 17.27
C ARG A 777 -12.15 25.46 16.28
N PRO A 778 -11.01 26.17 16.28
CA PRO A 778 -9.84 25.71 15.52
C PRO A 778 -9.26 24.44 16.13
N LEU A 779 -8.76 23.57 15.27
CA LEU A 779 -8.13 22.30 15.65
C LEU A 779 -6.68 22.26 15.17
N ASP A 780 -5.88 21.53 15.91
CA ASP A 780 -4.53 21.12 15.53
C ASP A 780 -4.46 19.61 15.24
N HIS A 781 -3.26 19.10 15.06
CA HIS A 781 -3.00 17.69 14.81
C HIS A 781 -3.35 16.76 15.97
N THR A 782 -3.68 17.26 17.16
CA THR A 782 -4.04 16.43 18.34
C THR A 782 -5.52 16.06 18.40
N ARG A 783 -6.32 16.48 17.43
CA ARG A 783 -7.77 16.19 17.34
C ARG A 783 -8.06 14.68 17.35
N ARG A 784 -9.28 14.32 17.72
CA ARG A 784 -9.78 12.93 17.63
C ARG A 784 -10.03 12.56 16.18
N LEU A 785 -9.57 11.37 15.76
CA LEU A 785 -9.61 10.92 14.37
C LEU A 785 -10.69 9.86 14.11
N HIS A 786 -11.28 9.25 15.15
CA HIS A 786 -12.18 8.11 15.01
C HIS A 786 -13.53 8.32 15.69
N ALA A 787 -14.58 7.81 15.05
CA ALA A 787 -15.83 7.48 15.74
C ALA A 787 -15.64 6.14 16.51
N ASP A 788 -16.33 5.99 17.66
CA ASP A 788 -16.43 4.71 18.35
C ASP A 788 -17.71 4.00 17.95
N ILE A 789 -17.58 2.82 17.35
CA ILE A 789 -18.70 1.97 16.94
C ILE A 789 -18.53 0.62 17.61
N ARG A 790 -19.49 0.26 18.48
CA ARG A 790 -19.46 -0.97 19.25
C ARG A 790 -20.82 -1.67 19.25
N THR A 791 -20.82 -2.95 19.49
CA THR A 791 -22.04 -3.78 19.70
C THR A 791 -22.27 -4.04 21.17
N ALA A 792 -23.55 -4.05 21.58
CA ALA A 792 -24.00 -4.38 22.95
C ALA A 792 -25.03 -5.52 22.92
#